data_9205af1e05ee9ba52ce7b315d2bf0aa9
#
_entry.id   9205af1e05ee9ba52ce7b315d2bf0aa9
#
_cell.length_a   1.000
_cell.length_b   1.000
_cell.length_c   1.000
_cell.angle_alpha   90.00
_cell.angle_beta   90.00
_cell.angle_gamma   90.00
#
_symmetry.space_group_name_H-M   'P 1'
#
loop_
_entity.id
_entity.type
_entity.pdbx_description
1 polymer ?
#
loop_
_entity_poly.entity_id
_entity_poly.type
_entity_poly.pdbx_seq_one_letter_code
_entity_poly.pdbx_strand_id
1 'polypeptide(L)'
;MLKNKFNASEVEPRLYKAWEESGAFKPRKPRPTDTPKDNYSIIIPPPNVTGSLHMGHAVNNTIQDILIRYNRMLGKAVLWQPGTDHAGIATQMVVERKLSKEQKQRKSMTRDEFLGHVWKWKSESGGNINQQLRRLGSSCDWSREKFTLGDPENSDDNMSEAVTKAFVDMYNKGLIYRDKRLVNWDPHFQTAISDLEVENIEKDGSFWHFKYPLAGGETYTYIEKDDEGNILLSEVRDYISIATTRPETMLGDGAVAVHPDDKRYASIIGKKVKLPISNRLIPIISDEYPDPNFGSGAVKITGAHDFNDYEVAKRHNIPLYSLMDECGVMVDSEFMPKKYVGMDRFKARKEVVKDIEEEGCLLLIEDKKVMQPFGDRSGVIIEPMLTDQWFVAADKLSENAINKVNDGSIKFVPDNWKKTYDHWMNDIQPWCISRQLWWGHQIPVWYGYAKDIIKDETSNTKKNDDKKQLIEFVAKSESEAISMAEAYYGCRVKIDNNKGKAENKIVKIWRDQDVLDTWFSSGLWSFSTMGWPNKTEELGRFYPTSTLVTAFDIIFFWVARMIMLGLHFMDDVPFNDIYIHALVLDEQGKKMSKSIGNTLDPLDLIEGVEIQELIAKRTRGLKNPDSAPKIAKATRKQYPKGFEAYGADALRFTLASMAGQGRNIRLSVDRIAGYRNFGTKLWSAATFGQLNRCNSSSSYAPKDVNHVLNKWILSEVSKTIDTVTNFIESYRFNDSADEIYKFSWDTFCSWYLELVKPILSDSHNAYNKETRETFGWVFDQILKLLHPFMPFITEELWHNLSESRPKMLIVSEWPALPYDITDESSVSDVKWLQMLVTNLRSVRADMNIPPSKMAPLLVLSTSLDERLNLFAGQLKPLARVSGISLSEVVPRGALQTVVEGVTYAIPLDGLLDKTVERDRLNKEISKIEVEISKIDNKLSNHAFVSNAPEKVVVLQKDRKLSYLDELEKLNLALINLN
;
A
#
# COMPACT_ATOMS: atom_id res chain seq x y z
N MET A 1 37.76 -15.21 -12.57
CA MET A 1 37.11 -14.49 -13.66
C MET A 1 35.58 -14.62 -13.48
N LEU A 2 34.86 -13.54 -13.72
CA LEU A 2 33.39 -13.52 -13.72
C LEU A 2 32.80 -14.53 -14.72
N LYS A 3 31.70 -15.19 -14.36
CA LYS A 3 30.92 -16.02 -15.29
C LYS A 3 30.37 -15.14 -16.43
N ASN A 4 30.02 -15.74 -17.58
CA ASN A 4 29.54 -14.99 -18.75
C ASN A 4 28.31 -14.12 -18.49
N LYS A 5 27.49 -14.47 -17.50
CA LYS A 5 26.32 -13.69 -17.09
C LYS A 5 25.98 -13.93 -15.61
N PHE A 6 25.32 -12.96 -15.01
CA PHE A 6 24.70 -13.11 -13.69
C PHE A 6 23.55 -14.12 -13.73
N ASN A 7 23.53 -15.07 -12.81
CA ASN A 7 22.47 -16.05 -12.66
C ASN A 7 21.74 -15.83 -11.33
N ALA A 8 20.64 -15.10 -11.36
CA ALA A 8 19.88 -14.74 -10.17
C ALA A 8 19.41 -15.95 -9.37
N SER A 9 18.92 -16.99 -10.04
CA SER A 9 18.39 -18.20 -9.37
C SER A 9 19.43 -19.00 -8.57
N GLU A 10 20.70 -18.88 -8.94
CA GLU A 10 21.85 -19.53 -8.23
C GLU A 10 22.43 -18.60 -7.16
N VAL A 11 22.60 -17.33 -7.51
CA VAL A 11 23.36 -16.38 -6.70
C VAL A 11 22.54 -15.82 -5.54
N GLU A 12 21.29 -15.42 -5.79
CA GLU A 12 20.47 -14.77 -4.79
C GLU A 12 20.23 -15.62 -3.53
N PRO A 13 19.82 -16.91 -3.61
CA PRO A 13 19.65 -17.73 -2.41
C PRO A 13 20.97 -17.96 -1.64
N ARG A 14 22.09 -18.11 -2.35
CA ARG A 14 23.41 -18.32 -1.76
C ARG A 14 23.88 -17.09 -0.97
N LEU A 15 23.74 -15.90 -1.56
CA LEU A 15 24.12 -14.65 -0.91
C LEU A 15 23.22 -14.34 0.29
N TYR A 16 21.90 -14.57 0.14
CA TYR A 16 20.98 -14.35 1.23
C TYR A 16 21.33 -15.19 2.46
N LYS A 17 21.60 -16.48 2.24
CA LYS A 17 22.06 -17.40 3.29
C LYS A 17 23.37 -16.92 3.95
N ALA A 18 24.33 -16.47 3.15
CA ALA A 18 25.60 -15.95 3.65
C ALA A 18 25.42 -14.70 4.54
N TRP A 19 24.53 -13.76 4.15
CA TRP A 19 24.22 -12.59 4.96
C TRP A 19 23.55 -12.97 6.30
N GLU A 20 22.59 -13.89 6.27
CA GLU A 20 21.87 -14.33 7.47
C GLU A 20 22.83 -15.05 8.45
N GLU A 21 23.65 -15.99 7.95
CA GLU A 21 24.63 -16.73 8.73
C GLU A 21 25.75 -15.83 9.30
N SER A 22 26.16 -14.80 8.58
CA SER A 22 27.16 -13.84 9.06
C SER A 22 26.66 -12.92 10.17
N GLY A 23 25.33 -12.86 10.39
CA GLY A 23 24.71 -11.93 11.32
C GLY A 23 24.62 -10.48 10.78
N ALA A 24 24.79 -10.26 9.47
CA ALA A 24 24.76 -8.93 8.86
C ALA A 24 23.41 -8.19 9.04
N PHE A 25 22.35 -8.93 9.31
CA PHE A 25 21.02 -8.36 9.54
C PHE A 25 20.79 -7.88 10.97
N LYS A 26 21.62 -8.33 11.91
CA LYS A 26 21.50 -7.95 13.33
C LYS A 26 22.03 -6.54 13.57
N PRO A 27 21.46 -5.80 14.52
CA PRO A 27 22.03 -4.54 14.95
C PRO A 27 23.48 -4.72 15.41
N ARG A 28 24.36 -3.80 15.02
CA ARG A 28 25.70 -3.79 15.58
C ARG A 28 25.68 -3.54 17.09
N LYS A 29 26.68 -4.05 17.79
CA LYS A 29 26.84 -3.79 19.23
C LYS A 29 26.95 -2.29 19.51
N PRO A 30 26.44 -1.81 20.66
CA PRO A 30 26.61 -0.42 21.07
C PRO A 30 28.10 -0.07 21.21
N ARG A 31 28.45 1.17 20.84
CA ARG A 31 29.77 1.77 21.08
C ARG A 31 29.65 2.76 22.23
N PRO A 32 30.69 3.00 23.00
CA PRO A 32 30.67 3.98 24.12
C PRO A 32 30.32 5.42 23.65
N THR A 33 30.57 5.72 22.40
CA THR A 33 30.31 7.03 21.77
C THR A 33 28.95 7.14 21.10
N ASP A 34 28.17 6.06 21.06
CA ASP A 34 26.86 6.09 20.41
C ASP A 34 25.88 7.03 21.14
N THR A 35 25.14 7.78 20.37
CA THR A 35 24.01 8.62 20.75
C THR A 35 22.69 7.98 20.24
N PRO A 36 21.53 8.44 20.65
CA PRO A 36 20.28 7.97 20.08
C PRO A 36 20.20 8.08 18.55
N LYS A 37 20.89 9.09 17.95
CA LYS A 37 20.95 9.28 16.49
C LYS A 37 21.73 8.20 15.75
N ASP A 38 22.58 7.47 16.45
CA ASP A 38 23.35 6.34 15.91
C ASP A 38 22.53 5.04 15.85
N ASN A 39 21.29 5.03 16.32
CA ASN A 39 20.34 3.95 16.17
C ASN A 39 19.35 4.26 15.05
N TYR A 40 18.91 3.25 14.34
CA TYR A 40 17.86 3.34 13.33
C TYR A 40 16.99 2.10 13.39
N SER A 41 15.69 2.26 13.43
CA SER A 41 14.78 1.13 13.52
C SER A 41 13.53 1.32 12.65
N ILE A 42 13.09 0.21 12.07
CA ILE A 42 11.80 0.08 11.39
C ILE A 42 11.10 -1.16 11.92
N ILE A 43 9.82 -1.06 12.20
CA ILE A 43 8.92 -2.21 12.43
C ILE A 43 8.21 -2.53 11.11
N ILE A 44 8.23 -3.80 10.71
CA ILE A 44 7.48 -4.22 9.51
C ILE A 44 5.97 -4.09 9.80
N PRO A 45 5.14 -3.58 8.88
CA PRO A 45 3.71 -3.83 8.94
C PRO A 45 3.48 -5.34 8.87
N PRO A 46 3.02 -5.98 9.97
CA PRO A 46 3.03 -7.44 10.02
C PRO A 46 2.02 -8.02 9.02
N PRO A 47 2.48 -8.82 8.03
CA PRO A 47 1.55 -9.41 7.07
C PRO A 47 0.59 -10.40 7.74
N ASN A 48 -0.67 -10.38 7.32
CA ASN A 48 -1.69 -11.30 7.77
C ASN A 48 -1.37 -12.75 7.35
N VAL A 49 -1.49 -13.72 8.26
CA VAL A 49 -1.27 -15.14 7.97
C VAL A 49 -2.40 -15.78 7.15
N THR A 50 -2.92 -15.05 6.16
CA THR A 50 -4.04 -15.45 5.29
C THR A 50 -3.62 -16.04 3.95
N GLY A 51 -2.32 -16.09 3.66
CA GLY A 51 -1.77 -16.64 2.43
C GLY A 51 -0.46 -15.98 1.99
N SER A 52 -0.20 -15.96 0.67
CA SER A 52 1.00 -15.38 0.09
C SER A 52 0.97 -13.85 0.04
N LEU A 53 2.15 -13.23 0.04
CA LEU A 53 2.33 -11.81 -0.20
C LEU A 53 1.85 -11.41 -1.59
N HIS A 54 1.58 -10.11 -1.77
CA HIS A 54 1.22 -9.50 -3.06
C HIS A 54 2.14 -8.31 -3.34
N MET A 55 2.00 -7.70 -4.52
CA MET A 55 2.88 -6.61 -4.97
C MET A 55 2.91 -5.39 -4.02
N GLY A 56 1.83 -5.09 -3.30
CA GLY A 56 1.84 -4.05 -2.28
C GLY A 56 2.83 -4.32 -1.15
N HIS A 57 2.91 -5.58 -0.68
CA HIS A 57 3.93 -5.99 0.28
C HIS A 57 5.34 -5.88 -0.30
N ALA A 58 5.53 -6.24 -1.58
CA ALA A 58 6.83 -6.14 -2.23
C ALA A 58 7.34 -4.69 -2.29
N VAL A 59 6.47 -3.72 -2.63
CA VAL A 59 6.82 -2.27 -2.58
C VAL A 59 7.17 -1.84 -1.17
N ASN A 60 6.29 -2.13 -0.22
CA ASN A 60 6.46 -1.75 1.18
C ASN A 60 7.81 -2.25 1.73
N ASN A 61 8.10 -3.55 1.54
CA ASN A 61 9.34 -4.15 2.04
C ASN A 61 10.58 -3.68 1.27
N THR A 62 10.47 -3.42 -0.04
CA THR A 62 11.58 -2.87 -0.82
C THR A 62 11.99 -1.49 -0.32
N ILE A 63 11.03 -0.62 -0.05
CA ILE A 63 11.28 0.74 0.48
C ILE A 63 11.92 0.65 1.87
N GLN A 64 11.39 -0.18 2.76
CA GLN A 64 11.97 -0.40 4.08
C GLN A 64 13.41 -0.90 3.97
N ASP A 65 13.67 -1.89 3.14
CA ASP A 65 15.01 -2.48 2.98
C ASP A 65 16.03 -1.49 2.40
N ILE A 66 15.59 -0.58 1.51
CA ILE A 66 16.44 0.52 1.02
C ILE A 66 16.89 1.40 2.19
N LEU A 67 15.96 1.84 3.04
CA LEU A 67 16.27 2.65 4.22
C LEU A 67 17.16 1.89 5.23
N ILE A 68 16.87 0.62 5.46
CA ILE A 68 17.62 -0.26 6.37
C ILE A 68 19.06 -0.43 5.89
N ARG A 69 19.28 -0.77 4.60
CA ARG A 69 20.61 -0.94 4.03
C ARG A 69 21.38 0.37 4.00
N TYR A 70 20.74 1.46 3.60
CA TYR A 70 21.34 2.79 3.62
C TYR A 70 21.85 3.17 5.03
N ASN A 71 21.00 3.09 6.04
CA ASN A 71 21.39 3.43 7.41
C ASN A 71 22.41 2.46 8.00
N ARG A 72 22.42 1.18 7.60
CA ARG A 72 23.46 0.22 7.97
C ARG A 72 24.80 0.61 7.36
N MET A 73 24.82 1.02 6.10
CA MET A 73 26.02 1.51 5.43
C MET A 73 26.51 2.85 6.00
N LEU A 74 25.64 3.68 6.59
CA LEU A 74 26.04 4.86 7.39
C LEU A 74 26.68 4.48 8.72
N GLY A 75 26.78 3.18 9.05
CA GLY A 75 27.40 2.69 10.27
C GLY A 75 26.52 2.77 11.51
N LYS A 76 25.23 3.05 11.38
CA LYS A 76 24.27 3.04 12.50
C LYS A 76 24.02 1.63 13.02
N ALA A 77 23.52 1.54 14.24
CA ALA A 77 22.93 0.31 14.76
C ALA A 77 21.50 0.20 14.23
N VAL A 78 21.27 -0.77 13.34
CA VAL A 78 20.00 -0.84 12.58
C VAL A 78 19.22 -2.06 12.99
N LEU A 79 17.97 -1.86 13.43
CA LEU A 79 16.99 -2.91 13.70
C LEU A 79 15.85 -2.84 12.67
N TRP A 80 15.66 -3.87 11.87
CA TRP A 80 14.44 -4.10 11.13
C TRP A 80 13.69 -5.26 11.78
N GLN A 81 12.64 -4.93 12.54
CA GLN A 81 11.86 -5.86 13.32
C GLN A 81 10.84 -6.58 12.44
N PRO A 82 10.98 -7.91 12.18
CA PRO A 82 10.02 -8.70 11.43
C PRO A 82 8.91 -9.25 12.31
N GLY A 83 7.82 -9.67 11.66
CA GLY A 83 6.76 -10.45 12.26
C GLY A 83 5.54 -10.59 11.38
N THR A 84 4.51 -11.28 11.91
CA THR A 84 3.25 -11.56 11.21
C THR A 84 2.05 -11.29 12.11
N ASP A 85 0.90 -10.99 11.48
CA ASP A 85 -0.36 -10.71 12.20
C ASP A 85 -1.26 -11.95 12.16
N HIS A 86 -1.91 -12.23 13.31
CA HIS A 86 -2.88 -13.31 13.43
C HIS A 86 -4.19 -13.05 12.67
N ALA A 87 -4.52 -11.77 12.39
CA ALA A 87 -5.62 -11.36 11.51
C ALA A 87 -6.96 -12.06 11.81
N GLY A 88 -7.46 -11.90 13.04
CA GLY A 88 -8.61 -12.57 13.63
C GLY A 88 -9.66 -13.12 12.67
N ILE A 89 -10.58 -12.26 12.18
CA ILE A 89 -11.68 -12.65 11.27
C ILE A 89 -11.14 -13.31 10.00
N ALA A 90 -10.11 -12.71 9.37
CA ALA A 90 -9.65 -13.14 8.06
C ALA A 90 -9.01 -14.53 8.12
N THR A 91 -8.21 -14.82 9.14
CA THR A 91 -7.58 -16.14 9.32
C THR A 91 -8.61 -17.20 9.68
N GLN A 92 -9.52 -16.90 10.61
CA GLN A 92 -10.60 -17.80 10.97
C GLN A 92 -11.44 -18.18 9.75
N MET A 93 -11.83 -17.22 8.92
CA MET A 93 -12.57 -17.43 7.69
C MET A 93 -11.84 -18.34 6.70
N VAL A 94 -10.54 -18.15 6.51
CA VAL A 94 -9.73 -18.98 5.59
C VAL A 94 -9.73 -20.42 6.05
N VAL A 95 -9.55 -20.65 7.37
CA VAL A 95 -9.56 -22.00 7.94
C VAL A 95 -10.96 -22.64 7.87
N GLU A 96 -12.03 -21.90 8.18
CA GLU A 96 -13.42 -22.39 8.03
C GLU A 96 -13.72 -22.80 6.59
N ARG A 97 -13.30 -22.01 5.59
CA ARG A 97 -13.44 -22.36 4.17
C ARG A 97 -12.63 -23.62 3.79
N LYS A 98 -11.43 -23.81 4.37
CA LYS A 98 -10.63 -25.03 4.17
C LYS A 98 -11.34 -26.23 4.75
N LEU A 99 -11.82 -26.13 6.00
CA LEU A 99 -12.56 -27.18 6.68
C LEU A 99 -13.88 -27.53 5.96
N SER A 100 -14.60 -26.53 5.46
CA SER A 100 -15.84 -26.74 4.69
C SER A 100 -15.62 -27.57 3.42
N LYS A 101 -14.47 -27.39 2.74
CA LYS A 101 -14.08 -28.25 1.60
C LYS A 101 -13.83 -29.71 2.02
N GLU A 102 -13.41 -29.90 3.27
CA GLU A 102 -13.23 -31.22 3.89
C GLU A 102 -14.54 -31.76 4.51
N GLN A 103 -15.68 -31.10 4.27
CA GLN A 103 -17.03 -31.43 4.84
C GLN A 103 -17.07 -31.34 6.37
N LYS A 104 -16.20 -30.52 6.98
CA LYS A 104 -16.15 -30.23 8.40
C LYS A 104 -16.67 -28.82 8.68
N GLN A 105 -17.38 -28.65 9.79
CA GLN A 105 -17.93 -27.34 10.19
C GLN A 105 -17.45 -26.95 11.60
N ARG A 106 -17.12 -25.69 11.85
CA ARG A 106 -16.75 -25.18 13.17
C ARG A 106 -17.78 -25.52 14.24
N LYS A 107 -19.08 -25.44 13.92
CA LYS A 107 -20.18 -25.72 14.84
C LYS A 107 -20.19 -27.17 15.39
N SER A 108 -19.51 -28.12 14.72
CA SER A 108 -19.39 -29.53 15.15
C SER A 108 -18.09 -29.84 15.91
N MET A 109 -17.27 -28.79 16.22
CA MET A 109 -15.98 -28.94 16.89
C MET A 109 -15.99 -28.21 18.22
N THR A 110 -15.09 -28.61 19.12
CA THR A 110 -14.72 -27.81 20.28
C THR A 110 -13.85 -26.63 19.87
N ARG A 111 -13.76 -25.59 20.71
CA ARG A 111 -12.87 -24.44 20.48
C ARG A 111 -11.41 -24.86 20.30
N ASP A 112 -10.94 -25.77 21.16
CA ASP A 112 -9.54 -26.25 21.13
C ASP A 112 -9.21 -27.01 19.85
N GLU A 113 -10.12 -27.89 19.40
CA GLU A 113 -9.96 -28.59 18.12
C GLU A 113 -9.87 -27.63 16.94
N PHE A 114 -10.74 -26.63 16.89
CA PHE A 114 -10.72 -25.62 15.86
C PHE A 114 -9.43 -24.78 15.92
N LEU A 115 -9.01 -24.33 17.11
CA LEU A 115 -7.75 -23.58 17.28
C LEU A 115 -6.54 -24.40 16.84
N GLY A 116 -6.53 -25.73 17.07
CA GLY A 116 -5.47 -26.59 16.54
C GLY A 116 -5.36 -26.54 15.01
N HIS A 117 -6.49 -26.49 14.29
CA HIS A 117 -6.47 -26.28 12.84
C HIS A 117 -5.94 -24.91 12.43
N VAL A 118 -6.25 -23.85 13.21
CA VAL A 118 -5.77 -22.49 12.91
C VAL A 118 -4.28 -22.37 13.17
N TRP A 119 -3.75 -22.93 14.27
CA TRP A 119 -2.31 -22.96 14.54
C TRP A 119 -1.52 -23.71 13.46
N LYS A 120 -2.04 -24.83 12.99
CA LYS A 120 -1.45 -25.55 11.85
C LYS A 120 -1.41 -24.67 10.60
N TRP A 121 -2.50 -23.98 10.29
CA TRP A 121 -2.57 -23.04 9.17
C TRP A 121 -1.54 -21.90 9.34
N LYS A 122 -1.41 -21.33 10.54
CA LYS A 122 -0.42 -20.28 10.86
C LYS A 122 1.00 -20.75 10.58
N SER A 123 1.35 -21.94 10.98
CA SER A 123 2.67 -22.52 10.74
C SER A 123 2.96 -22.65 9.23
N GLU A 124 1.99 -23.15 8.45
CA GLU A 124 2.11 -23.30 7.00
C GLU A 124 2.21 -21.93 6.29
N SER A 125 1.32 -20.99 6.62
CA SER A 125 1.21 -19.68 5.95
C SER A 125 2.32 -18.73 6.35
N GLY A 126 2.68 -18.65 7.65
CA GLY A 126 3.75 -17.80 8.14
C GLY A 126 5.13 -18.19 7.58
N GLY A 127 5.41 -19.50 7.53
CA GLY A 127 6.64 -20.00 6.89
C GLY A 127 6.77 -19.58 5.42
N ASN A 128 5.67 -19.62 4.67
CA ASN A 128 5.66 -19.18 3.27
C ASN A 128 5.90 -17.67 3.13
N ILE A 129 5.26 -16.84 3.97
CA ILE A 129 5.47 -15.38 3.98
C ILE A 129 6.95 -15.04 4.23
N ASN A 130 7.56 -15.67 5.21
CA ASN A 130 8.97 -15.45 5.55
C ASN A 130 9.91 -15.87 4.41
N GLN A 131 9.61 -16.95 3.72
CA GLN A 131 10.36 -17.36 2.54
C GLN A 131 10.23 -16.36 1.39
N GLN A 132 9.03 -15.81 1.16
CA GLN A 132 8.81 -14.79 0.14
C GLN A 132 9.60 -13.52 0.44
N LEU A 133 9.66 -13.08 1.70
CA LEU A 133 10.45 -11.93 2.13
C LEU A 133 11.96 -12.18 1.94
N ARG A 134 12.44 -13.38 2.28
CA ARG A 134 13.84 -13.78 2.03
C ARG A 134 14.17 -13.77 0.55
N ARG A 135 13.26 -14.28 -0.29
CA ARG A 135 13.46 -14.28 -1.75
C ARG A 135 13.45 -12.87 -2.35
N LEU A 136 12.69 -11.93 -1.77
CA LEU A 136 12.73 -10.52 -2.14
C LEU A 136 14.04 -9.83 -1.70
N GLY A 137 14.80 -10.44 -0.80
CA GLY A 137 16.07 -9.89 -0.27
C GLY A 137 15.90 -9.00 0.96
N SER A 138 14.77 -9.10 1.69
CA SER A 138 14.52 -8.32 2.89
C SER A 138 15.53 -8.64 4.00
N SER A 139 16.29 -7.66 4.47
CA SER A 139 17.36 -7.82 5.46
C SER A 139 16.89 -7.65 6.91
N CYS A 140 15.78 -8.33 7.26
CA CYS A 140 15.20 -8.37 8.60
C CYS A 140 16.08 -9.16 9.58
N ASP A 141 16.07 -8.79 10.85
CA ASP A 141 16.63 -9.63 11.91
C ASP A 141 15.66 -10.77 12.25
N TRP A 142 15.76 -11.88 11.53
CA TRP A 142 14.87 -13.04 11.66
C TRP A 142 14.95 -13.73 13.02
N SER A 143 16.03 -13.50 13.79
CA SER A 143 16.12 -14.03 15.15
C SER A 143 15.13 -13.38 16.13
N ARG A 144 14.49 -12.29 15.70
CA ARG A 144 13.54 -11.51 16.47
C ARG A 144 12.11 -11.56 15.90
N GLU A 145 11.81 -12.51 15.00
CA GLU A 145 10.46 -12.65 14.46
C GLU A 145 9.42 -12.73 15.58
N LYS A 146 8.37 -11.93 15.48
CA LYS A 146 7.25 -11.90 16.40
C LYS A 146 5.92 -12.20 15.70
N PHE A 147 5.00 -12.74 16.47
CA PHE A 147 3.63 -12.98 16.04
C PHE A 147 2.67 -12.21 16.97
N THR A 148 1.70 -11.49 16.42
CA THR A 148 0.83 -10.62 17.24
C THR A 148 0.04 -11.36 18.30
N LEU A 149 -0.24 -12.66 18.12
CA LEU A 149 -0.90 -13.49 19.15
C LEU A 149 0.09 -14.10 20.15
N GLY A 150 1.38 -14.00 19.90
CA GLY A 150 2.43 -14.67 20.66
C GLY A 150 2.63 -16.12 20.24
N ASP A 151 3.62 -16.75 20.86
CA ASP A 151 3.90 -18.17 20.71
C ASP A 151 3.65 -18.88 22.05
N PRO A 152 2.57 -19.68 22.15
CA PRO A 152 2.23 -20.34 23.40
C PRO A 152 3.27 -21.41 23.85
N GLU A 153 4.14 -21.85 22.96
CA GLU A 153 5.20 -22.82 23.26
C GLU A 153 6.49 -22.13 23.73
N ASN A 154 6.61 -20.80 23.55
CA ASN A 154 7.77 -20.02 23.94
C ASN A 154 7.47 -19.19 25.21
N SER A 155 7.97 -19.62 26.36
CA SER A 155 7.78 -18.92 27.64
C SER A 155 8.38 -17.50 27.67
N ASP A 156 9.32 -17.19 26.79
CA ASP A 156 9.99 -15.89 26.71
C ASP A 156 9.25 -14.92 25.75
N ASP A 157 8.14 -15.36 25.14
CA ASP A 157 7.33 -14.51 24.28
C ASP A 157 6.40 -13.61 25.11
N ASN A 158 6.63 -12.32 25.03
CA ASN A 158 5.91 -11.30 25.81
C ASN A 158 4.62 -10.78 25.13
N MET A 159 4.30 -11.21 23.90
CA MET A 159 3.22 -10.58 23.11
C MET A 159 1.84 -10.72 23.75
N SER A 160 1.50 -11.92 24.24
CA SER A 160 0.22 -12.15 24.92
C SER A 160 0.15 -11.42 26.28
N GLU A 161 1.25 -11.38 27.02
CA GLU A 161 1.38 -10.63 28.28
C GLU A 161 1.19 -9.12 28.04
N ALA A 162 1.81 -8.58 26.98
CA ALA A 162 1.67 -7.17 26.62
C ALA A 162 0.20 -6.79 26.36
N VAL A 163 -0.50 -7.59 25.57
CA VAL A 163 -1.92 -7.36 25.26
C VAL A 163 -2.79 -7.43 26.51
N THR A 164 -2.59 -8.44 27.32
CA THR A 164 -3.34 -8.62 28.57
C THR A 164 -3.08 -7.46 29.54
N LYS A 165 -1.82 -7.08 29.71
CA LYS A 165 -1.44 -5.93 30.55
C LYS A 165 -2.06 -4.63 30.05
N ALA A 166 -2.02 -4.37 28.75
CA ALA A 166 -2.60 -3.18 28.15
C ALA A 166 -4.10 -3.09 28.42
N PHE A 167 -4.83 -4.19 28.26
CA PHE A 167 -6.26 -4.23 28.54
C PHE A 167 -6.56 -3.93 30.01
N VAL A 168 -5.89 -4.64 30.92
CA VAL A 168 -6.12 -4.49 32.36
C VAL A 168 -5.77 -3.08 32.84
N ASP A 169 -4.64 -2.54 32.41
CA ASP A 169 -4.19 -1.20 32.81
C ASP A 169 -5.16 -0.11 32.29
N MET A 170 -5.63 -0.22 31.05
CA MET A 170 -6.61 0.71 30.48
C MET A 170 -7.98 0.60 31.17
N TYR A 171 -8.43 -0.61 31.49
CA TYR A 171 -9.67 -0.81 32.23
C TYR A 171 -9.60 -0.14 33.60
N ASN A 172 -8.52 -0.36 34.36
CA ASN A 172 -8.31 0.25 35.66
C ASN A 172 -8.26 1.78 35.62
N LYS A 173 -7.90 2.37 34.49
CA LYS A 173 -7.92 3.82 34.22
C LYS A 173 -9.27 4.32 33.69
N GLY A 174 -10.27 3.45 33.50
CA GLY A 174 -11.58 3.81 32.95
C GLY A 174 -11.53 4.19 31.45
N LEU A 175 -10.51 3.72 30.73
CA LEU A 175 -10.36 3.90 29.29
C LEU A 175 -10.94 2.72 28.51
N ILE A 176 -11.07 1.56 29.12
CA ILE A 176 -11.82 0.42 28.58
C ILE A 176 -13.05 0.23 29.43
N TYR A 177 -14.21 0.04 28.79
CA TYR A 177 -15.48 -0.16 29.42
C TYR A 177 -16.39 -1.07 28.57
N ARG A 178 -17.39 -1.68 29.21
CA ARG A 178 -18.41 -2.47 28.56
C ARG A 178 -19.71 -1.66 28.46
N ASP A 179 -20.31 -1.62 27.31
CA ASP A 179 -21.55 -0.88 27.09
C ASP A 179 -22.44 -1.56 26.03
N LYS A 180 -23.73 -1.34 26.13
CA LYS A 180 -24.71 -1.79 25.14
C LYS A 180 -24.92 -0.71 24.09
N ARG A 181 -24.29 -0.86 22.95
CA ARG A 181 -24.34 0.11 21.83
C ARG A 181 -24.69 -0.55 20.51
N LEU A 182 -25.11 0.28 19.59
CA LEU A 182 -25.26 -0.12 18.20
C LEU A 182 -23.86 -0.32 17.57
N VAL A 183 -23.64 -1.47 16.93
CA VAL A 183 -22.40 -1.82 16.23
C VAL A 183 -22.71 -2.35 14.84
N ASN A 184 -21.76 -2.26 13.93
CA ASN A 184 -21.83 -2.99 12.67
C ASN A 184 -21.67 -4.49 12.93
N TRP A 185 -22.71 -5.26 12.61
CA TRP A 185 -22.78 -6.69 12.83
C TRP A 185 -22.80 -7.46 11.52
N ASP A 186 -21.89 -8.42 11.40
CA ASP A 186 -21.87 -9.34 10.28
C ASP A 186 -22.73 -10.59 10.61
N PRO A 187 -23.94 -10.75 10.01
CA PRO A 187 -24.82 -11.88 10.34
C PRO A 187 -24.29 -13.22 9.84
N HIS A 188 -23.37 -13.23 8.88
CA HIS A 188 -22.77 -14.47 8.37
C HIS A 188 -21.72 -15.01 9.34
N PHE A 189 -20.83 -14.15 9.82
CA PHE A 189 -19.80 -14.50 10.80
C PHE A 189 -20.30 -14.43 12.25
N GLN A 190 -21.44 -13.81 12.47
CA GLN A 190 -22.03 -13.58 13.81
C GLN A 190 -21.06 -12.83 14.73
N THR A 191 -20.51 -11.72 14.27
CA THR A 191 -19.54 -10.90 15.01
C THR A 191 -19.67 -9.42 14.66
N ALA A 192 -19.32 -8.58 15.61
CA ALA A 192 -19.08 -7.15 15.37
C ALA A 192 -17.87 -6.99 14.44
N ILE A 193 -17.95 -5.99 13.55
CA ILE A 193 -16.87 -5.57 12.65
C ILE A 193 -16.65 -4.06 12.78
N SER A 194 -15.46 -3.60 12.37
CA SER A 194 -15.15 -2.17 12.37
C SER A 194 -15.85 -1.44 11.22
N ASP A 195 -16.13 -0.14 11.40
CA ASP A 195 -16.81 0.69 10.39
C ASP A 195 -16.09 0.69 9.03
N LEU A 196 -14.77 0.63 9.06
CA LEU A 196 -13.93 0.59 7.86
C LEU A 196 -13.87 -0.80 7.17
N GLU A 197 -14.41 -1.85 7.81
CA GLU A 197 -14.62 -3.16 7.20
C GLU A 197 -15.99 -3.26 6.51
N VAL A 198 -16.74 -2.14 6.46
CA VAL A 198 -18.02 -2.01 5.78
C VAL A 198 -17.83 -1.31 4.44
N GLU A 199 -18.07 -2.02 3.35
CA GLU A 199 -18.06 -1.46 1.99
C GLU A 199 -19.46 -0.96 1.60
N ASN A 200 -19.61 0.33 1.42
CA ASN A 200 -20.86 0.89 0.89
C ASN A 200 -20.90 0.72 -0.64
N ILE A 201 -21.79 -0.14 -1.11
CA ILE A 201 -21.91 -0.49 -2.54
C ILE A 201 -23.27 -0.01 -3.06
N GLU A 202 -23.25 0.75 -4.14
CA GLU A 202 -24.47 1.17 -4.85
C GLU A 202 -25.13 -0.04 -5.54
N LYS A 203 -26.39 -0.29 -5.21
CA LYS A 203 -27.22 -1.37 -5.76
C LYS A 203 -28.59 -0.85 -6.19
N ASP A 204 -29.16 -1.53 -7.16
CA ASP A 204 -30.58 -1.30 -7.48
C ASP A 204 -31.44 -1.72 -6.29
N GLY A 205 -32.27 -0.82 -5.85
CA GLY A 205 -33.17 -0.98 -4.70
C GLY A 205 -34.42 -0.16 -4.88
N SER A 206 -35.20 -0.03 -3.83
CA SER A 206 -36.44 0.74 -3.87
C SER A 206 -36.56 1.64 -2.63
N PHE A 207 -37.31 2.69 -2.78
CA PHE A 207 -37.78 3.54 -1.72
C PHE A 207 -39.29 3.25 -1.56
N TRP A 208 -39.69 2.78 -0.37
CA TRP A 208 -41.07 2.48 -0.06
C TRP A 208 -41.68 3.64 0.72
N HIS A 209 -42.79 4.21 0.24
CA HIS A 209 -43.53 5.30 0.87
C HIS A 209 -44.73 4.74 1.59
N PHE A 210 -44.81 4.95 2.91
CA PHE A 210 -45.88 4.43 3.77
C PHE A 210 -46.70 5.53 4.40
N LYS A 211 -48.01 5.26 4.63
CA LYS A 211 -48.85 6.09 5.47
C LYS A 211 -48.76 5.61 6.92
N TYR A 212 -48.45 6.51 7.83
CA TYR A 212 -48.63 6.26 9.26
C TYR A 212 -49.84 7.07 9.73
N PRO A 213 -51.03 6.43 9.94
CA PRO A 213 -52.25 7.12 10.33
C PRO A 213 -52.11 7.87 11.65
N LEU A 214 -52.64 9.05 11.77
CA LEU A 214 -52.74 9.81 13.01
C LEU A 214 -53.66 9.11 14.00
N ALA A 215 -53.23 9.02 15.27
CA ALA A 215 -54.05 8.42 16.30
C ALA A 215 -55.30 9.21 16.61
N GLY A 216 -56.40 8.51 16.97
CA GLY A 216 -57.64 9.15 17.39
C GLY A 216 -58.47 9.79 16.27
N GLY A 217 -58.15 9.52 14.98
CA GLY A 217 -58.89 10.10 13.84
C GLY A 217 -58.54 11.59 13.63
N GLU A 218 -57.45 12.05 14.13
CA GLU A 218 -56.98 13.44 13.91
C GLU A 218 -56.58 13.68 12.46
N THR A 219 -56.71 14.91 12.06
CA THR A 219 -56.31 15.37 10.71
C THR A 219 -55.50 16.68 10.81
N TYR A 220 -54.80 17.01 9.73
CA TYR A 220 -54.07 18.27 9.60
C TYR A 220 -54.09 18.69 8.12
N THR A 221 -53.86 19.98 7.88
CA THR A 221 -53.72 20.49 6.54
C THR A 221 -52.24 20.42 6.13
N TYR A 222 -51.92 19.58 5.16
CA TYR A 222 -50.62 19.48 4.55
C TYR A 222 -50.51 20.52 3.42
N ILE A 223 -49.52 21.38 3.48
CA ILE A 223 -49.26 22.42 2.50
C ILE A 223 -47.83 22.29 1.99
N GLU A 224 -47.73 22.03 0.70
CA GLU A 224 -46.44 22.05 0.00
C GLU A 224 -46.31 23.32 -0.84
N LYS A 225 -45.14 23.96 -0.79
CA LYS A 225 -44.85 25.21 -1.47
C LYS A 225 -43.62 25.07 -2.34
N ASP A 226 -43.56 25.83 -3.45
CA ASP A 226 -42.35 26.02 -4.22
C ASP A 226 -41.37 26.99 -3.53
N ASP A 227 -40.17 27.16 -4.14
CA ASP A 227 -39.13 28.07 -3.65
C ASP A 227 -39.56 29.55 -3.63
N GLU A 228 -40.60 29.90 -4.40
CA GLU A 228 -41.20 31.25 -4.46
C GLU A 228 -42.31 31.44 -3.41
N GLY A 229 -42.71 30.37 -2.68
CA GLY A 229 -43.72 30.36 -1.66
C GLY A 229 -45.16 30.12 -2.15
N ASN A 230 -45.32 29.79 -3.46
CA ASN A 230 -46.64 29.43 -4.01
C ASN A 230 -47.04 28.04 -3.56
N ILE A 231 -48.34 27.83 -3.31
CA ILE A 231 -48.87 26.53 -2.87
C ILE A 231 -48.90 25.57 -4.07
N LEU A 232 -48.12 24.51 -4.02
CA LEU A 232 -48.14 23.40 -5.00
C LEU A 232 -49.24 22.39 -4.67
N LEU A 233 -49.39 22.08 -3.38
CA LEU A 233 -50.38 21.13 -2.89
C LEU A 233 -50.97 21.62 -1.56
N SER A 234 -52.25 21.50 -1.40
CA SER A 234 -52.96 21.72 -0.12
C SER A 234 -54.04 20.67 0.04
N GLU A 235 -53.89 19.79 1.02
CA GLU A 235 -54.86 18.73 1.29
C GLU A 235 -55.00 18.44 2.79
N VAL A 236 -56.13 17.92 3.19
CA VAL A 236 -56.34 17.43 4.56
C VAL A 236 -55.88 15.99 4.62
N ARG A 237 -54.93 15.71 5.51
CA ARG A 237 -54.37 14.35 5.73
C ARG A 237 -54.70 13.85 7.14
N ASP A 238 -55.06 12.57 7.23
CA ASP A 238 -55.20 11.82 8.47
C ASP A 238 -53.95 10.92 8.74
N TYR A 239 -52.84 11.11 7.99
CA TYR A 239 -51.62 10.35 8.07
C TYR A 239 -50.38 11.23 7.85
N ILE A 240 -49.24 10.76 8.33
CA ILE A 240 -47.93 11.27 7.93
C ILE A 240 -47.25 10.29 6.96
N SER A 241 -46.65 10.81 5.90
CA SER A 241 -45.91 9.98 4.92
C SER A 241 -44.48 9.75 5.36
N ILE A 242 -44.03 8.50 5.31
CA ILE A 242 -42.67 8.06 5.64
C ILE A 242 -42.09 7.34 4.43
N ALA A 243 -40.81 7.59 4.13
CA ALA A 243 -40.10 6.88 3.10
C ALA A 243 -38.95 6.06 3.72
N THR A 244 -38.75 4.81 3.28
CA THR A 244 -37.71 3.93 3.81
C THR A 244 -37.12 3.01 2.75
N THR A 245 -35.83 2.69 2.88
CA THR A 245 -35.16 1.63 2.12
C THR A 245 -35.20 0.28 2.82
N ARG A 246 -35.70 0.23 4.08
CA ARG A 246 -35.70 -0.94 4.94
C ARG A 246 -37.07 -1.19 5.57
N PRO A 247 -38.08 -1.64 4.78
CA PRO A 247 -39.47 -1.87 5.27
C PRO A 247 -39.55 -2.79 6.48
N GLU A 248 -38.71 -3.83 6.54
CA GLU A 248 -38.66 -4.81 7.64
C GLU A 248 -38.36 -4.17 8.98
N THR A 249 -37.67 -3.05 9.03
CA THR A 249 -37.30 -2.41 10.30
C THR A 249 -38.41 -1.53 10.87
N MET A 250 -39.42 -1.18 10.08
CA MET A 250 -40.52 -0.35 10.56
C MET A 250 -41.25 -0.92 11.79
N LEU A 251 -41.26 -2.25 11.91
CA LEU A 251 -41.87 -2.92 13.09
C LEU A 251 -41.21 -2.50 14.41
N GLY A 252 -39.98 -1.98 14.35
CA GLY A 252 -39.19 -1.46 15.47
C GLY A 252 -39.20 0.05 15.62
N ASP A 253 -40.02 0.78 14.86
CA ASP A 253 -40.06 2.23 14.96
C ASP A 253 -40.51 2.68 16.36
N GLY A 254 -39.78 3.60 16.95
CA GLY A 254 -40.09 4.18 18.25
C GLY A 254 -40.68 5.57 18.16
N ALA A 255 -40.48 6.27 17.07
CA ALA A 255 -41.01 7.62 16.82
C ALA A 255 -41.02 7.95 15.31
N VAL A 256 -41.64 9.02 14.96
CA VAL A 256 -41.48 9.75 13.68
C VAL A 256 -40.86 11.11 14.01
N ALA A 257 -39.74 11.46 13.39
CA ALA A 257 -39.08 12.75 13.56
C ALA A 257 -39.40 13.67 12.38
N VAL A 258 -39.58 14.97 12.66
CA VAL A 258 -39.74 16.05 11.69
C VAL A 258 -38.85 17.22 12.09
N HIS A 259 -38.35 17.97 11.11
CA HIS A 259 -37.53 19.13 11.41
C HIS A 259 -38.31 20.24 12.08
N PRO A 260 -37.80 20.96 13.11
CA PRO A 260 -38.51 22.02 13.81
C PRO A 260 -38.99 23.14 12.89
N ASP A 261 -38.27 23.45 11.82
CA ASP A 261 -38.60 24.51 10.86
C ASP A 261 -39.53 24.03 9.74
N ASP A 262 -39.87 22.73 9.69
CA ASP A 262 -40.78 22.21 8.68
C ASP A 262 -42.24 22.53 9.01
N LYS A 263 -42.73 23.60 8.40
CA LYS A 263 -44.11 24.12 8.63
C LYS A 263 -45.22 23.15 8.21
N ARG A 264 -44.88 22.14 7.36
CA ARG A 264 -45.86 21.12 6.94
C ARG A 264 -46.38 20.29 8.10
N TYR A 265 -45.56 20.08 9.11
CA TYR A 265 -45.82 19.18 10.23
C TYR A 265 -45.94 19.88 11.58
N ALA A 266 -45.76 21.18 11.65
CA ALA A 266 -45.78 21.95 12.91
C ALA A 266 -47.02 21.69 13.78
N SER A 267 -48.20 21.46 13.18
CA SER A 267 -49.47 21.24 13.89
C SER A 267 -49.65 19.84 14.47
N ILE A 268 -48.77 18.89 14.10
CA ILE A 268 -48.86 17.50 14.55
C ILE A 268 -47.64 17.06 15.40
N ILE A 269 -46.70 17.94 15.64
CA ILE A 269 -45.59 17.67 16.60
C ILE A 269 -46.18 17.42 17.98
N GLY A 270 -45.72 16.38 18.65
CA GLY A 270 -46.20 15.92 19.97
C GLY A 270 -47.43 15.00 19.90
N LYS A 271 -48.11 14.89 18.73
CA LYS A 271 -49.17 13.92 18.54
C LYS A 271 -48.61 12.52 18.31
N LYS A 272 -49.49 11.52 18.18
CA LYS A 272 -49.11 10.13 17.98
C LYS A 272 -49.62 9.63 16.62
N VAL A 273 -48.87 8.72 16.03
CA VAL A 273 -49.29 7.93 14.87
C VAL A 273 -49.45 6.48 15.29
N LYS A 274 -50.29 5.78 14.55
CA LYS A 274 -50.51 4.36 14.66
C LYS A 274 -49.57 3.65 13.66
N LEU A 275 -48.64 2.88 14.18
CA LEU A 275 -47.72 2.12 13.35
C LEU A 275 -48.52 1.03 12.62
N PRO A 276 -48.47 0.94 11.27
CA PRO A 276 -49.18 -0.11 10.52
C PRO A 276 -48.76 -1.49 11.00
N ILE A 277 -49.57 -2.50 10.74
CA ILE A 277 -49.41 -3.92 11.12
C ILE A 277 -49.40 -4.13 12.65
N SER A 278 -48.51 -3.45 13.37
CA SER A 278 -48.34 -3.65 14.82
C SER A 278 -49.38 -2.89 15.66
N ASN A 279 -50.03 -1.90 15.11
CA ASN A 279 -50.99 -0.99 15.77
C ASN A 279 -50.44 -0.22 16.98
N ARG A 280 -49.10 -0.23 17.18
CA ARG A 280 -48.42 0.47 18.27
C ARG A 280 -48.50 2.00 18.07
N LEU A 281 -48.71 2.74 19.16
CA LEU A 281 -48.77 4.20 19.11
C LEU A 281 -47.39 4.78 19.38
N ILE A 282 -46.84 5.51 18.42
CA ILE A 282 -45.52 6.13 18.52
C ILE A 282 -45.64 7.66 18.38
N PRO A 283 -44.84 8.48 19.07
CA PRO A 283 -44.90 9.93 19.02
C PRO A 283 -44.31 10.50 17.72
N ILE A 284 -44.82 11.68 17.32
CA ILE A 284 -44.16 12.58 16.36
C ILE A 284 -43.31 13.55 17.17
N ILE A 285 -42.00 13.52 16.96
CA ILE A 285 -41.01 14.34 17.67
C ILE A 285 -40.39 15.40 16.72
N SER A 286 -39.89 16.47 17.31
CA SER A 286 -39.13 17.50 16.58
C SER A 286 -37.64 17.28 16.83
N ASP A 287 -36.84 17.12 15.75
CA ASP A 287 -35.39 16.97 15.78
C ASP A 287 -34.78 17.62 14.53
N GLU A 288 -33.56 18.11 14.63
CA GLU A 288 -32.81 18.72 13.53
C GLU A 288 -32.31 17.68 12.49
N TYR A 289 -32.39 16.38 12.79
CA TYR A 289 -31.93 15.30 11.95
C TYR A 289 -32.64 15.15 10.60
N PRO A 290 -33.99 15.23 10.53
CA PRO A 290 -34.71 15.14 9.24
C PRO A 290 -34.43 16.33 8.33
N ASP A 291 -34.04 16.06 7.07
CA ASP A 291 -33.95 17.10 6.04
C ASP A 291 -35.34 17.40 5.45
N PRO A 292 -35.89 18.63 5.62
CA PRO A 292 -37.19 19.01 5.07
C PRO A 292 -37.31 18.89 3.54
N ASN A 293 -36.18 18.91 2.84
CA ASN A 293 -36.12 18.88 1.38
C ASN A 293 -35.92 17.45 0.83
N PHE A 294 -35.72 16.45 1.71
CA PHE A 294 -35.54 15.08 1.29
C PHE A 294 -36.77 14.20 1.53
N GLY A 295 -37.30 13.62 0.45
CA GLY A 295 -38.50 12.75 0.51
C GLY A 295 -39.72 13.47 1.06
N SER A 296 -40.34 12.91 2.10
CA SER A 296 -41.48 13.55 2.78
C SER A 296 -41.08 14.62 3.80
N GLY A 297 -39.79 14.75 4.15
CA GLY A 297 -39.28 15.54 5.27
C GLY A 297 -39.54 14.92 6.65
N ALA A 298 -40.24 13.79 6.69
CA ALA A 298 -40.47 13.03 7.91
C ALA A 298 -39.69 11.70 7.88
N VAL A 299 -38.97 11.39 8.97
CA VAL A 299 -38.16 10.21 9.10
C VAL A 299 -38.66 9.31 10.23
N LYS A 300 -38.81 8.02 9.96
CA LYS A 300 -39.06 7.02 11.00
C LYS A 300 -37.82 6.83 11.87
N ILE A 301 -37.95 6.66 13.15
CA ILE A 301 -36.84 6.46 14.08
C ILE A 301 -36.85 5.01 14.57
N THR A 302 -35.90 4.25 14.07
CA THR A 302 -35.66 2.85 14.42
C THR A 302 -34.32 2.69 15.11
N GLY A 303 -34.17 3.21 16.30
CA GLY A 303 -32.89 3.37 16.99
C GLY A 303 -32.12 2.08 17.30
N ALA A 304 -32.71 0.89 17.14
CA ALA A 304 -32.02 -0.39 17.30
C ALA A 304 -31.42 -0.91 15.97
N HIS A 305 -31.67 -0.25 14.81
CA HIS A 305 -31.29 -0.75 13.48
C HIS A 305 -30.74 0.32 12.53
N ASP A 306 -30.52 1.53 13.03
CA ASP A 306 -29.85 2.63 12.30
C ASP A 306 -29.05 3.50 13.27
N PHE A 307 -27.82 3.88 12.89
CA PHE A 307 -26.93 4.66 13.76
C PHE A 307 -27.42 6.08 14.01
N ASN A 308 -27.96 6.74 13.00
CA ASN A 308 -28.50 8.10 13.14
C ASN A 308 -29.78 8.08 13.97
N ASP A 309 -30.67 7.11 13.71
CA ASP A 309 -31.89 6.92 14.48
C ASP A 309 -31.57 6.57 15.96
N TYR A 310 -30.46 5.86 16.21
CA TYR A 310 -29.99 5.56 17.57
C TYR A 310 -29.68 6.83 18.34
N GLU A 311 -28.95 7.77 17.73
CA GLU A 311 -28.61 9.05 18.39
C GLU A 311 -29.85 9.92 18.64
N VAL A 312 -30.81 9.95 17.68
CA VAL A 312 -32.10 10.62 17.86
C VAL A 312 -32.87 9.96 19.01
N ALA A 313 -32.96 8.63 19.01
CA ALA A 313 -33.67 7.89 20.05
C ALA A 313 -33.08 8.15 21.44
N LYS A 314 -31.75 8.24 21.56
CA LYS A 314 -31.05 8.54 22.80
C LYS A 314 -31.37 9.97 23.30
N ARG A 315 -31.31 10.98 22.42
CA ARG A 315 -31.65 12.38 22.77
C ARG A 315 -33.06 12.55 23.30
N HIS A 316 -34.00 11.82 22.71
CA HIS A 316 -35.42 11.92 23.05
C HIS A 316 -35.95 10.82 23.99
N ASN A 317 -35.06 9.95 24.52
CA ASN A 317 -35.41 8.81 25.38
C ASN A 317 -36.43 7.87 24.71
N ILE A 318 -36.33 7.65 23.39
CA ILE A 318 -37.21 6.74 22.65
C ILE A 318 -36.78 5.30 22.91
N PRO A 319 -37.72 4.39 23.21
CA PRO A 319 -37.41 2.96 23.40
C PRO A 319 -36.76 2.33 22.16
N LEU A 320 -35.77 1.45 22.38
CA LEU A 320 -35.07 0.73 21.35
C LEU A 320 -35.67 -0.68 21.19
N TYR A 321 -36.22 -0.98 20.02
CA TYR A 321 -36.88 -2.24 19.70
C TYR A 321 -36.01 -3.09 18.79
N SER A 322 -35.28 -4.05 19.35
CA SER A 322 -34.46 -4.98 18.57
C SER A 322 -35.35 -6.04 17.89
N LEU A 323 -35.26 -6.13 16.58
CA LEU A 323 -36.15 -6.98 15.75
C LEU A 323 -35.50 -8.28 15.32
N MET A 324 -34.18 -8.38 15.35
CA MET A 324 -33.42 -9.46 14.72
C MET A 324 -32.42 -10.06 15.69
N ASP A 325 -32.13 -11.34 15.50
CA ASP A 325 -31.06 -12.06 16.18
C ASP A 325 -29.71 -11.87 15.46
N GLU A 326 -28.69 -12.54 15.97
CA GLU A 326 -27.30 -12.50 15.46
C GLU A 326 -27.17 -13.03 14.01
N CYS A 327 -28.17 -13.78 13.51
CA CYS A 327 -28.22 -14.28 12.15
C CYS A 327 -29.02 -13.39 11.19
N GLY A 328 -29.61 -12.30 11.68
CA GLY A 328 -30.55 -11.44 10.92
C GLY A 328 -31.93 -12.06 10.73
N VAL A 329 -32.35 -12.92 11.67
CA VAL A 329 -33.65 -13.57 11.70
C VAL A 329 -34.56 -12.84 12.68
N MET A 330 -35.81 -12.63 12.31
CA MET A 330 -36.79 -11.90 13.13
C MET A 330 -37.10 -12.63 14.42
N VAL A 331 -36.96 -11.95 15.58
CA VAL A 331 -37.07 -12.53 16.93
C VAL A 331 -38.50 -12.52 17.45
N ASP A 332 -38.81 -13.45 18.37
CA ASP A 332 -40.08 -13.45 19.12
C ASP A 332 -40.01 -12.41 20.25
N SER A 333 -40.89 -11.43 20.22
CA SER A 333 -41.03 -10.39 21.25
C SER A 333 -42.48 -9.95 21.36
N GLU A 334 -42.83 -9.23 22.44
CA GLU A 334 -44.18 -8.73 22.66
C GLU A 334 -44.70 -7.74 21.61
N PHE A 335 -43.77 -7.10 20.91
CA PHE A 335 -44.07 -6.10 19.87
C PHE A 335 -43.95 -6.68 18.43
N MET A 336 -43.44 -7.91 18.27
CA MET A 336 -43.30 -8.57 16.97
C MET A 336 -44.55 -9.40 16.64
N PRO A 337 -45.24 -9.13 15.53
CA PRO A 337 -46.34 -10.00 15.08
C PRO A 337 -45.82 -11.40 14.78
N LYS A 338 -46.51 -12.40 15.30
CA LYS A 338 -46.12 -13.83 15.22
C LYS A 338 -45.85 -14.33 13.80
N LYS A 339 -46.50 -13.71 12.80
CA LYS A 339 -46.31 -14.02 11.38
C LYS A 339 -44.84 -13.90 10.94
N TYR A 340 -44.09 -12.95 11.47
CA TYR A 340 -42.71 -12.65 11.01
C TYR A 340 -41.62 -13.39 11.81
N VAL A 341 -41.97 -13.93 12.98
CA VAL A 341 -41.02 -14.62 13.87
C VAL A 341 -40.37 -15.79 13.13
N GLY A 342 -39.03 -15.86 13.18
CA GLY A 342 -38.24 -16.88 12.51
C GLY A 342 -37.99 -16.65 11.00
N MET A 343 -38.52 -15.57 10.44
CA MET A 343 -38.21 -15.20 9.05
C MET A 343 -36.84 -14.52 8.92
N ASP A 344 -36.15 -14.86 7.84
CA ASP A 344 -35.01 -14.06 7.39
C ASP A 344 -35.44 -12.62 7.04
N ARG A 345 -34.64 -11.63 7.40
CA ARG A 345 -34.91 -10.18 7.24
C ARG A 345 -35.38 -9.79 5.83
N PHE A 346 -34.84 -10.39 4.76
CA PHE A 346 -35.25 -10.07 3.38
C PHE A 346 -36.57 -10.74 2.99
N LYS A 347 -36.89 -11.88 3.60
CA LYS A 347 -38.21 -12.47 3.47
C LYS A 347 -39.25 -11.67 4.23
N ALA A 348 -38.93 -11.27 5.47
CA ALA A 348 -39.75 -10.38 6.27
C ALA A 348 -40.04 -9.06 5.56
N ARG A 349 -39.03 -8.45 4.89
CA ARG A 349 -39.21 -7.22 4.08
C ARG A 349 -40.34 -7.38 3.06
N LYS A 350 -40.31 -8.47 2.29
CA LYS A 350 -41.35 -8.73 1.26
C LYS A 350 -42.74 -8.91 1.86
N GLU A 351 -42.83 -9.64 2.96
CA GLU A 351 -44.11 -9.84 3.63
C GLU A 351 -44.66 -8.57 4.30
N VAL A 352 -43.77 -7.76 4.91
CA VAL A 352 -44.16 -6.46 5.50
C VAL A 352 -44.71 -5.52 4.42
N VAL A 353 -44.05 -5.40 3.26
CA VAL A 353 -44.55 -4.55 2.16
C VAL A 353 -45.92 -5.02 1.69
N LYS A 354 -46.10 -6.33 1.54
CA LYS A 354 -47.39 -6.90 1.16
C LYS A 354 -48.50 -6.62 2.18
N ASP A 355 -48.22 -6.79 3.47
CA ASP A 355 -49.22 -6.54 4.52
C ASP A 355 -49.57 -5.04 4.64
N ILE A 356 -48.60 -4.15 4.44
CA ILE A 356 -48.82 -2.69 4.39
C ILE A 356 -49.70 -2.31 3.18
N GLU A 357 -49.52 -2.94 2.02
CA GLU A 357 -50.36 -2.78 0.84
C GLU A 357 -51.77 -3.26 1.10
N GLU A 358 -51.96 -4.46 1.73
CA GLU A 358 -53.28 -4.98 2.13
C GLU A 358 -53.98 -4.09 3.16
N GLU A 359 -53.26 -3.42 4.07
CA GLU A 359 -53.83 -2.40 4.98
C GLU A 359 -54.12 -1.06 4.31
N GLY A 360 -53.79 -0.88 3.02
CA GLY A 360 -53.98 0.39 2.29
C GLY A 360 -53.02 1.49 2.73
N CYS A 361 -51.90 1.14 3.39
CA CYS A 361 -50.92 2.07 3.91
C CYS A 361 -49.68 2.21 3.00
N LEU A 362 -49.59 1.51 1.89
CA LEU A 362 -48.56 1.71 0.86
C LEU A 362 -48.98 2.87 -0.08
N LEU A 363 -48.15 3.91 -0.19
CA LEU A 363 -48.36 5.04 -1.08
C LEU A 363 -47.75 4.84 -2.46
N LEU A 364 -46.46 4.49 -2.47
CA LEU A 364 -45.63 4.41 -3.66
C LEU A 364 -44.44 3.53 -3.43
N ILE A 365 -43.97 2.85 -4.48
CA ILE A 365 -42.66 2.19 -4.55
C ILE A 365 -41.88 2.88 -5.65
N GLU A 366 -40.77 3.53 -5.28
CA GLU A 366 -39.87 4.24 -6.20
C GLU A 366 -38.60 3.39 -6.39
N ASP A 367 -38.32 2.96 -7.61
CA ASP A 367 -37.03 2.27 -7.90
C ASP A 367 -35.89 3.28 -7.88
N LYS A 368 -34.87 3.02 -7.08
CA LYS A 368 -33.76 3.93 -6.85
C LYS A 368 -32.49 3.15 -6.55
N LYS A 369 -31.38 3.70 -6.96
CA LYS A 369 -30.08 3.18 -6.50
C LYS A 369 -29.87 3.56 -5.04
N VAL A 370 -29.51 2.57 -4.23
CA VAL A 370 -29.35 2.70 -2.78
C VAL A 370 -27.96 2.22 -2.40
N MET A 371 -27.28 2.99 -1.55
CA MET A 371 -26.03 2.57 -0.94
C MET A 371 -26.33 1.52 0.15
N GLN A 372 -25.76 0.34 0.00
CA GLN A 372 -25.93 -0.76 0.93
C GLN A 372 -24.61 -1.13 1.58
N PRO A 373 -24.57 -1.31 2.93
CA PRO A 373 -23.35 -1.68 3.65
C PRO A 373 -23.08 -3.18 3.51
N PHE A 374 -21.95 -3.55 2.92
CA PHE A 374 -21.50 -4.94 2.80
C PHE A 374 -20.25 -5.17 3.65
N GLY A 375 -20.15 -6.30 4.33
CA GLY A 375 -18.90 -6.73 4.95
C GLY A 375 -17.86 -7.05 3.88
N ASP A 376 -16.67 -6.47 4.01
CA ASP A 376 -15.57 -6.62 3.05
C ASP A 376 -15.13 -8.09 2.89
N ARG A 377 -15.23 -8.88 3.97
CA ARG A 377 -14.84 -10.30 4.03
C ARG A 377 -15.98 -11.25 3.70
N SER A 378 -17.17 -11.00 4.23
CA SER A 378 -18.33 -11.86 4.06
C SER A 378 -19.03 -11.64 2.72
N GLY A 379 -19.04 -10.38 2.25
CA GLY A 379 -19.80 -9.94 1.08
C GLY A 379 -21.31 -9.98 1.30
N VAL A 380 -21.78 -10.04 2.55
CA VAL A 380 -23.19 -9.94 2.92
C VAL A 380 -23.52 -8.54 3.44
N ILE A 381 -24.80 -8.17 3.39
CA ILE A 381 -25.28 -6.89 3.94
C ILE A 381 -25.15 -6.94 5.47
N ILE A 382 -24.48 -5.93 6.02
CA ILE A 382 -24.24 -5.73 7.44
C ILE A 382 -25.49 -5.16 8.10
N GLU A 383 -25.73 -5.55 9.38
CA GLU A 383 -26.82 -5.04 10.19
C GLU A 383 -26.29 -4.18 11.35
N PRO A 384 -26.78 -2.94 11.51
CA PRO A 384 -26.65 -2.25 12.79
C PRO A 384 -27.37 -3.04 13.88
N MET A 385 -26.64 -3.47 14.90
CA MET A 385 -27.15 -4.36 15.96
C MET A 385 -26.81 -3.87 17.35
N LEU A 386 -27.81 -3.83 18.22
CA LEU A 386 -27.65 -3.41 19.61
C LEU A 386 -27.19 -4.56 20.48
N THR A 387 -25.89 -4.55 20.83
CA THR A 387 -25.27 -5.62 21.65
C THR A 387 -24.33 -5.06 22.70
N ASP A 388 -24.07 -5.88 23.76
CA ASP A 388 -23.07 -5.60 24.75
C ASP A 388 -21.68 -5.85 24.16
N GLN A 389 -20.82 -4.83 24.14
CA GLN A 389 -19.48 -4.90 23.59
C GLN A 389 -18.48 -4.18 24.51
N TRP A 390 -17.20 -4.49 24.33
CA TRP A 390 -16.10 -3.78 24.96
C TRP A 390 -15.60 -2.64 24.06
N PHE A 391 -15.38 -1.46 24.67
CA PHE A 391 -14.98 -0.24 23.96
C PHE A 391 -13.74 0.37 24.58
N VAL A 392 -12.90 0.98 23.75
CA VAL A 392 -11.86 1.94 24.14
C VAL A 392 -12.42 3.35 23.97
N ALA A 393 -12.26 4.20 24.98
CA ALA A 393 -12.54 5.64 24.93
C ALA A 393 -11.46 6.34 24.09
N ALA A 394 -11.53 6.17 22.76
CA ALA A 394 -10.52 6.64 21.82
C ALA A 394 -10.46 8.18 21.76
N ASP A 395 -11.57 8.86 22.01
CA ASP A 395 -11.68 10.31 22.16
C ASP A 395 -10.73 10.87 23.22
N LYS A 396 -10.58 10.19 24.36
CA LYS A 396 -9.65 10.60 25.42
C LYS A 396 -8.17 10.40 25.07
N LEU A 397 -7.87 9.52 24.12
CA LEU A 397 -6.50 9.23 23.67
C LEU A 397 -6.10 10.06 22.45
N SER A 398 -7.07 10.56 21.70
CA SER A 398 -6.83 11.24 20.42
C SER A 398 -6.21 12.62 20.57
N GLU A 399 -6.55 13.37 21.62
CA GLU A 399 -6.06 14.75 21.82
C GLU A 399 -4.54 14.84 21.82
N ASN A 400 -3.86 14.02 22.62
CA ASN A 400 -2.40 13.99 22.65
C ASN A 400 -1.80 13.51 21.32
N ALA A 401 -2.45 12.56 20.67
CA ALA A 401 -2.03 12.04 19.37
C ALA A 401 -2.10 13.12 18.28
N ILE A 402 -3.17 13.92 18.24
CA ILE A 402 -3.33 15.07 17.33
C ILE A 402 -2.24 16.10 17.61
N ASN A 403 -1.98 16.44 18.89
CA ASN A 403 -0.99 17.43 19.27
C ASN A 403 0.43 17.04 18.82
N LYS A 404 0.82 15.77 18.95
CA LYS A 404 2.15 15.27 18.52
C LYS A 404 2.37 15.27 17.02
N VAL A 405 1.32 15.17 16.23
CA VAL A 405 1.38 15.35 14.78
C VAL A 405 1.42 16.84 14.43
N ASN A 406 0.70 17.69 15.15
CA ASN A 406 0.66 19.14 14.91
C ASN A 406 1.95 19.85 15.30
N ASP A 407 2.62 19.41 16.36
CA ASP A 407 3.89 20.03 16.82
C ASP A 407 5.11 19.54 15.98
N GLY A 408 4.90 18.57 15.06
CA GLY A 408 5.93 18.04 14.19
C GLY A 408 6.81 16.96 14.84
N SER A 409 6.48 16.47 16.03
CA SER A 409 7.14 15.30 16.65
C SER A 409 6.94 14.05 15.80
N ILE A 410 5.79 13.96 15.11
CA ILE A 410 5.47 12.92 14.12
C ILE A 410 5.20 13.61 12.79
N LYS A 411 5.87 13.14 11.72
CA LYS A 411 5.74 13.72 10.37
C LYS A 411 5.20 12.72 9.37
N PHE A 412 4.20 13.12 8.60
CA PHE A 412 3.73 12.37 7.43
C PHE A 412 4.52 12.75 6.18
N VAL A 413 4.94 11.76 5.43
CA VAL A 413 5.62 11.94 4.14
C VAL A 413 4.88 11.11 3.07
N PRO A 414 4.29 11.76 2.04
CA PRO A 414 4.13 13.21 1.87
C PRO A 414 3.09 13.80 2.84
N ASP A 415 3.22 15.10 3.12
CA ASP A 415 2.46 15.84 4.13
C ASP A 415 0.92 15.88 3.89
N ASN A 416 0.48 15.70 2.66
CA ASN A 416 -0.96 15.67 2.33
C ASN A 416 -1.75 14.62 3.13
N TRP A 417 -1.13 13.51 3.58
CA TRP A 417 -1.77 12.47 4.37
C TRP A 417 -2.08 12.88 5.80
N LYS A 418 -1.43 13.93 6.30
CA LYS A 418 -1.79 14.56 7.57
C LYS A 418 -3.26 14.98 7.59
N LYS A 419 -3.78 15.56 6.48
CA LYS A 419 -5.20 15.96 6.39
C LYS A 419 -6.15 14.78 6.55
N THR A 420 -5.79 13.62 6.01
CA THR A 420 -6.58 12.40 6.16
C THR A 420 -6.55 11.92 7.61
N TYR A 421 -5.39 11.94 8.26
CA TYR A 421 -5.25 11.63 9.68
C TYR A 421 -6.08 12.58 10.54
N ASP A 422 -5.94 13.90 10.33
CA ASP A 422 -6.66 14.92 11.09
C ASP A 422 -8.19 14.76 10.98
N HIS A 423 -8.69 14.49 9.78
CA HIS A 423 -10.13 14.26 9.55
C HIS A 423 -10.68 13.11 10.40
N TRP A 424 -9.98 11.97 10.46
CA TRP A 424 -10.41 10.83 11.24
C TRP A 424 -10.24 11.03 12.76
N MET A 425 -9.18 11.72 13.18
CA MET A 425 -8.87 11.88 14.59
C MET A 425 -9.73 12.93 15.29
N ASN A 426 -10.18 13.96 14.57
CA ASN A 426 -11.04 15.01 15.12
C ASN A 426 -12.48 14.56 15.38
N ASP A 427 -12.95 13.52 14.70
CA ASP A 427 -14.30 12.94 14.88
C ASP A 427 -14.23 11.45 15.26
N ILE A 428 -13.22 11.09 16.06
CA ILE A 428 -13.02 9.70 16.43
C ILE A 428 -14.10 9.20 17.39
N GLN A 429 -14.73 8.09 17.01
CA GLN A 429 -15.74 7.43 17.83
C GLN A 429 -15.11 6.41 18.80
N PRO A 430 -15.81 6.02 19.88
CA PRO A 430 -15.37 4.94 20.74
C PRO A 430 -15.09 3.66 19.94
N TRP A 431 -13.92 3.07 20.16
CA TRP A 431 -13.47 1.91 19.41
C TRP A 431 -13.98 0.60 20.00
N CYS A 432 -14.87 -0.13 19.32
CA CYS A 432 -15.32 -1.46 19.69
C CYS A 432 -14.17 -2.48 19.50
N ILE A 433 -13.75 -3.10 20.61
CA ILE A 433 -12.58 -4.00 20.63
C ILE A 433 -12.93 -5.48 20.84
N SER A 434 -14.19 -5.84 21.02
CA SER A 434 -14.62 -7.24 21.18
C SER A 434 -15.09 -7.84 19.85
N ARG A 435 -14.75 -9.12 19.63
CA ARG A 435 -15.11 -9.92 18.46
C ARG A 435 -15.59 -11.29 18.91
N GLN A 436 -16.72 -11.76 18.37
CA GLN A 436 -17.32 -13.05 18.69
C GLN A 436 -16.65 -14.17 17.87
N LEU A 437 -15.33 -14.25 17.97
CA LEU A 437 -14.48 -15.22 17.29
C LEU A 437 -13.84 -16.18 18.27
N TRP A 438 -13.30 -17.29 17.77
CA TRP A 438 -12.47 -18.19 18.57
C TRP A 438 -10.98 -17.90 18.45
N TRP A 439 -10.54 -17.33 17.31
CA TRP A 439 -9.17 -17.03 17.02
C TRP A 439 -8.83 -15.58 17.36
N GLY A 440 -7.93 -15.37 18.31
CA GLY A 440 -7.47 -14.08 18.79
C GLY A 440 -7.13 -14.10 20.29
N HIS A 441 -6.74 -12.95 20.84
CA HIS A 441 -6.51 -12.78 22.26
C HIS A 441 -7.86 -12.80 23.01
N GLN A 442 -8.12 -13.84 23.77
CA GLN A 442 -9.35 -13.94 24.55
C GLN A 442 -9.38 -12.85 25.63
N ILE A 443 -10.50 -12.14 25.71
CA ILE A 443 -10.68 -11.01 26.62
C ILE A 443 -10.37 -11.44 28.06
N PRO A 444 -9.53 -10.71 28.81
CA PRO A 444 -9.07 -11.10 30.14
C PRO A 444 -10.05 -10.66 31.23
N VAL A 445 -11.31 -11.08 31.08
CA VAL A 445 -12.42 -10.76 32.00
C VAL A 445 -13.15 -12.03 32.38
N TRP A 446 -13.44 -12.17 33.66
CA TRP A 446 -14.26 -13.26 34.22
C TRP A 446 -15.52 -12.69 34.81
N TYR A 447 -16.63 -13.37 34.61
CA TYR A 447 -17.95 -12.96 35.09
C TYR A 447 -18.42 -13.89 36.17
N GLY A 448 -19.12 -13.33 37.12
CA GLY A 448 -19.88 -14.05 38.15
C GLY A 448 -21.20 -13.35 38.45
N TYR A 449 -22.16 -14.04 38.98
CA TYR A 449 -23.42 -13.42 39.42
C TYR A 449 -23.21 -12.59 40.70
N ALA A 450 -23.94 -11.49 40.86
CA ALA A 450 -23.94 -10.72 42.11
C ALA A 450 -24.32 -11.58 43.33
N LYS A 451 -23.81 -11.24 44.51
CA LYS A 451 -24.02 -12.00 45.76
C LYS A 451 -25.49 -12.24 46.09
N ASP A 452 -26.33 -11.25 45.80
CA ASP A 452 -27.77 -11.32 46.10
C ASP A 452 -28.49 -12.38 45.25
N ILE A 453 -28.03 -12.56 44.02
CA ILE A 453 -28.55 -13.58 43.07
C ILE A 453 -28.11 -15.00 43.50
N ILE A 454 -26.89 -15.12 44.07
CA ILE A 454 -26.36 -16.43 44.51
C ILE A 454 -27.05 -16.90 45.79
N LYS A 455 -27.48 -15.99 46.63
CA LYS A 455 -28.16 -16.29 47.88
C LYS A 455 -29.61 -16.73 47.70
N ASP A 456 -30.23 -16.36 46.61
CA ASP A 456 -31.64 -16.68 46.31
C ASP A 456 -31.79 -18.04 45.60
N GLU A 457 -31.51 -19.14 46.32
CA GLU A 457 -31.66 -20.53 45.84
C GLU A 457 -33.13 -20.96 45.62
N THR A 458 -34.13 -20.15 46.07
CA THR A 458 -35.53 -20.54 46.14
C THR A 458 -36.39 -20.04 44.99
N SER A 459 -35.94 -19.11 44.18
CA SER A 459 -36.73 -18.59 43.06
C SER A 459 -36.52 -19.37 41.76
N ASN A 460 -37.37 -20.37 41.56
CA ASN A 460 -37.58 -21.07 40.29
C ASN A 460 -38.37 -20.20 39.27
N THR A 461 -38.22 -18.91 39.31
CA THR A 461 -38.88 -17.99 38.41
C THR A 461 -38.08 -17.81 37.11
N LYS A 462 -38.51 -18.51 36.08
CA LYS A 462 -38.24 -18.16 34.68
C LYS A 462 -38.90 -16.82 34.36
N LYS A 463 -38.45 -15.71 34.94
CA LYS A 463 -38.87 -14.35 34.58
C LYS A 463 -37.68 -13.43 34.55
N ASN A 464 -37.34 -12.97 33.38
CA ASN A 464 -36.42 -11.89 33.02
C ASN A 464 -34.95 -12.08 33.38
N ASP A 465 -34.22 -12.85 32.56
CA ASP A 465 -32.74 -12.93 32.61
C ASP A 465 -32.05 -11.58 32.32
N ASP A 466 -32.75 -10.59 31.79
CA ASP A 466 -32.22 -9.28 31.38
C ASP A 466 -31.86 -8.33 32.55
N LYS A 467 -32.08 -8.73 33.81
CA LYS A 467 -31.75 -7.91 35.01
C LYS A 467 -30.74 -8.53 35.96
N LYS A 468 -30.07 -9.63 35.56
CA LYS A 468 -29.03 -10.23 36.43
C LYS A 468 -27.75 -9.39 36.31
N GLN A 469 -27.42 -8.65 37.38
CA GLN A 469 -26.19 -7.90 37.47
C GLN A 469 -25.02 -8.88 37.53
N LEU A 470 -24.21 -8.91 36.44
CA LEU A 470 -22.94 -9.61 36.42
C LEU A 470 -21.88 -8.75 37.09
N ILE A 471 -20.98 -9.40 37.78
CA ILE A 471 -19.78 -8.81 38.33
C ILE A 471 -18.62 -9.18 37.42
N GLU A 472 -17.81 -8.20 37.08
CA GLU A 472 -16.65 -8.33 36.20
C GLU A 472 -15.38 -8.39 37.05
N PHE A 473 -14.57 -9.42 36.82
CA PHE A 473 -13.23 -9.59 37.40
C PHE A 473 -12.22 -9.48 36.28
N VAL A 474 -11.63 -8.29 36.13
CA VAL A 474 -10.62 -8.00 35.10
C VAL A 474 -9.25 -8.28 35.68
N ALA A 475 -8.55 -9.28 35.13
CA ALA A 475 -7.33 -9.80 35.74
C ALA A 475 -6.31 -10.22 34.64
N LYS A 476 -5.02 -10.26 35.02
CA LYS A 476 -3.95 -10.67 34.09
C LYS A 476 -3.89 -12.20 33.95
N SER A 477 -4.42 -12.95 34.90
CA SER A 477 -4.39 -14.40 34.91
C SER A 477 -5.65 -14.99 35.55
N GLU A 478 -5.90 -16.27 35.30
CA GLU A 478 -6.98 -17.00 35.96
C GLU A 478 -6.83 -17.06 37.49
N SER A 479 -5.60 -17.21 37.98
CA SER A 479 -5.31 -17.22 39.41
C SER A 479 -5.63 -15.89 40.08
N GLU A 480 -5.33 -14.77 39.42
CA GLU A 480 -5.67 -13.43 39.90
C GLU A 480 -7.19 -13.21 39.90
N ALA A 481 -7.88 -13.64 38.82
CA ALA A 481 -9.34 -13.57 38.73
C ALA A 481 -10.04 -14.38 39.85
N ILE A 482 -9.55 -15.59 40.13
CA ILE A 482 -10.06 -16.41 41.24
C ILE A 482 -9.86 -15.68 42.58
N SER A 483 -8.65 -15.14 42.82
CA SER A 483 -8.34 -14.42 44.08
C SER A 483 -9.23 -13.18 44.25
N MET A 484 -9.45 -12.41 43.19
CA MET A 484 -10.37 -11.26 43.20
C MET A 484 -11.82 -11.69 43.49
N ALA A 485 -12.27 -12.76 42.88
CA ALA A 485 -13.62 -13.29 43.06
C ALA A 485 -13.80 -13.90 44.48
N GLU A 486 -12.82 -14.62 45.01
CA GLU A 486 -12.84 -15.13 46.40
C GLU A 486 -12.89 -13.99 47.42
N ALA A 487 -12.14 -12.93 47.19
CA ALA A 487 -12.20 -11.72 48.01
C ALA A 487 -13.58 -11.05 47.93
N TYR A 488 -14.17 -10.98 46.73
CA TYR A 488 -15.52 -10.46 46.59
C TYR A 488 -16.59 -11.34 47.24
N TYR A 489 -16.64 -12.65 46.96
CA TYR A 489 -17.67 -13.56 47.43
C TYR A 489 -17.50 -13.98 48.90
N GLY A 490 -16.28 -14.00 49.42
CA GLY A 490 -15.94 -14.49 50.76
C GLY A 490 -15.99 -16.01 50.88
N CYS A 491 -15.85 -16.74 49.76
CA CYS A 491 -15.87 -18.19 49.70
C CYS A 491 -15.02 -18.70 48.51
N ARG A 492 -14.82 -20.02 48.43
CA ARG A 492 -14.09 -20.64 47.32
C ARG A 492 -14.76 -20.40 45.97
N VAL A 493 -13.95 -20.16 44.99
CA VAL A 493 -14.39 -19.92 43.60
C VAL A 493 -13.69 -20.92 42.68
N LYS A 494 -14.39 -21.34 41.62
CA LYS A 494 -13.82 -22.10 40.49
C LYS A 494 -14.24 -21.51 39.18
N ILE A 495 -13.40 -21.69 38.16
CA ILE A 495 -13.77 -21.36 36.79
C ILE A 495 -14.60 -22.52 36.24
N ASP A 496 -15.78 -22.20 35.66
CA ASP A 496 -16.67 -23.15 35.02
C ASP A 496 -17.45 -22.43 33.91
N ASN A 497 -17.06 -22.65 32.66
CA ASN A 497 -17.62 -21.96 31.53
C ASN A 497 -19.10 -22.31 31.21
N ASN A 498 -19.70 -23.24 31.97
CA ASN A 498 -21.12 -23.60 31.85
C ASN A 498 -22.07 -22.60 32.52
N LYS A 499 -21.59 -21.42 32.93
CA LYS A 499 -22.41 -20.30 33.49
C LYS A 499 -23.35 -20.70 34.64
N GLY A 500 -22.91 -21.60 35.55
CA GLY A 500 -23.66 -22.00 36.73
C GLY A 500 -23.52 -20.99 37.86
N LYS A 501 -24.51 -20.96 38.80
CA LYS A 501 -24.51 -20.05 39.95
C LYS A 501 -23.50 -20.49 41.04
N ALA A 502 -23.75 -21.58 41.64
CA ALA A 502 -22.91 -22.18 42.70
C ALA A 502 -23.19 -23.68 42.80
N GLU A 503 -22.21 -24.44 43.27
CA GLU A 503 -22.34 -25.86 43.48
C GLU A 503 -21.51 -26.23 44.73
N ASN A 504 -22.14 -26.89 45.74
CA ASN A 504 -21.48 -27.31 46.95
C ASN A 504 -20.75 -26.19 47.71
N LYS A 505 -21.32 -24.99 47.81
CA LYS A 505 -20.71 -23.77 48.39
C LYS A 505 -19.49 -23.20 47.63
N ILE A 506 -19.27 -23.64 46.42
CA ILE A 506 -18.24 -23.09 45.53
C ILE A 506 -18.94 -22.22 44.50
N VAL A 507 -18.56 -20.95 44.38
CA VAL A 507 -19.09 -20.04 43.37
C VAL A 507 -18.39 -20.30 42.05
N LYS A 508 -19.17 -20.26 40.96
CA LYS A 508 -18.66 -20.42 39.61
C LYS A 508 -18.50 -19.06 38.96
N ILE A 509 -17.33 -18.83 38.37
CA ILE A 509 -17.08 -17.74 37.45
C ILE A 509 -16.67 -18.30 36.07
N TRP A 510 -16.89 -17.55 35.01
CA TRP A 510 -16.55 -17.95 33.63
C TRP A 510 -15.87 -16.84 32.89
N ARG A 511 -14.96 -17.21 32.01
CA ARG A 511 -14.21 -16.25 31.18
C ARG A 511 -15.08 -15.74 30.03
N ASP A 512 -14.86 -14.48 29.65
CA ASP A 512 -15.41 -13.90 28.41
C ASP A 512 -15.01 -14.78 27.22
N GLN A 513 -15.99 -15.10 26.36
CA GLN A 513 -15.75 -15.98 25.21
C GLN A 513 -15.26 -15.23 24.00
N ASP A 514 -15.41 -13.91 23.98
CA ASP A 514 -14.97 -13.06 22.89
C ASP A 514 -13.46 -12.86 22.90
N VAL A 515 -12.93 -12.48 21.76
CA VAL A 515 -11.53 -12.12 21.60
C VAL A 515 -11.41 -10.63 21.30
N LEU A 516 -10.23 -10.09 21.51
CA LEU A 516 -9.93 -8.71 21.15
C LEU A 516 -9.80 -8.54 19.64
N ASP A 517 -10.16 -7.36 19.15
CA ASP A 517 -9.87 -6.91 17.79
C ASP A 517 -8.38 -7.04 17.50
N THR A 518 -8.04 -7.57 16.31
CA THR A 518 -6.65 -7.74 15.88
C THR A 518 -5.86 -6.44 15.94
N TRP A 519 -6.50 -5.30 15.69
CA TRP A 519 -5.89 -3.98 15.75
C TRP A 519 -5.52 -3.54 17.17
N PHE A 520 -6.08 -4.15 18.19
CA PHE A 520 -5.67 -3.88 19.59
C PHE A 520 -4.24 -4.40 19.84
N SER A 521 -3.95 -5.63 19.47
CA SER A 521 -2.60 -6.20 19.59
C SER A 521 -1.62 -5.55 18.60
N SER A 522 -2.07 -5.29 17.36
CA SER A 522 -1.26 -4.63 16.34
C SER A 522 -0.95 -3.17 16.68
N GLY A 523 -1.80 -2.50 17.46
CA GLY A 523 -1.57 -1.15 17.97
C GLY A 523 -0.45 -1.05 19.01
N LEU A 524 -0.06 -2.18 19.63
CA LEU A 524 1.08 -2.26 20.57
C LEU A 524 2.41 -2.59 19.87
N TRP A 525 2.39 -2.85 18.56
CA TRP A 525 3.47 -3.44 17.78
C TRP A 525 4.80 -2.71 17.89
N SER A 526 4.79 -1.37 17.95
CA SER A 526 5.99 -0.54 18.02
C SER A 526 6.85 -0.73 19.27
N PHE A 527 6.27 -1.20 20.36
CA PHE A 527 6.97 -1.38 21.63
C PHE A 527 6.84 -2.81 22.18
N SER A 528 5.76 -3.52 21.95
CA SER A 528 5.62 -4.91 22.39
C SER A 528 6.63 -5.84 21.73
N THR A 529 6.94 -5.64 20.43
CA THR A 529 7.95 -6.40 19.72
C THR A 529 9.36 -6.21 20.26
N MET A 530 9.59 -5.10 20.95
CA MET A 530 10.89 -4.78 21.58
C MET A 530 10.95 -5.21 23.05
N GLY A 531 9.93 -5.93 23.52
CA GLY A 531 9.95 -6.59 24.84
C GLY A 531 9.05 -5.98 25.91
N TRP A 532 8.34 -4.85 25.65
CA TRP A 532 7.37 -4.33 26.60
C TRP A 532 6.33 -5.43 26.98
N PRO A 533 5.96 -5.56 28.27
CA PRO A 533 6.11 -4.61 29.37
C PRO A 533 7.45 -4.64 30.11
N ASN A 534 8.38 -5.49 29.70
CA ASN A 534 9.70 -5.55 30.31
C ASN A 534 10.61 -4.42 29.82
N LYS A 535 11.52 -3.95 30.66
CA LYS A 535 12.54 -2.95 30.30
C LYS A 535 13.73 -3.67 29.66
N THR A 536 13.67 -3.90 28.35
CA THR A 536 14.73 -4.53 27.57
C THR A 536 15.71 -3.50 27.02
N GLU A 537 16.91 -3.95 26.67
CA GLU A 537 17.92 -3.10 25.99
C GLU A 537 17.38 -2.59 24.66
N GLU A 538 16.70 -3.45 23.88
CA GLU A 538 16.15 -3.11 22.59
C GLU A 538 15.06 -2.02 22.69
N LEU A 539 14.19 -2.13 23.68
CA LEU A 539 13.17 -1.10 23.92
C LEU A 539 13.82 0.25 24.23
N GLY A 540 14.87 0.25 25.05
CA GLY A 540 15.60 1.47 25.39
C GLY A 540 16.44 2.06 24.24
N ARG A 541 16.81 1.25 23.24
CA ARG A 541 17.65 1.68 22.12
C ARG A 541 16.86 2.06 20.88
N PHE A 542 15.80 1.33 20.56
CA PHE A 542 15.13 1.37 19.27
C PHE A 542 13.69 1.92 19.30
N TYR A 543 13.20 2.26 20.49
CA TYR A 543 11.97 3.02 20.67
C TYR A 543 12.29 4.47 21.07
N PRO A 544 11.72 5.49 20.44
CA PRO A 544 10.83 5.47 19.25
C PRO A 544 11.50 4.84 18.01
N THR A 545 10.68 4.19 17.15
CA THR A 545 11.20 3.73 15.86
C THR A 545 11.45 4.93 14.94
N SER A 546 12.46 4.83 14.07
CA SER A 546 12.88 5.96 13.26
C SER A 546 11.87 6.31 12.17
N THR A 547 11.39 5.29 11.45
CA THR A 547 10.45 5.47 10.34
C THR A 547 9.43 4.35 10.33
N LEU A 548 8.17 4.70 10.12
CA LEU A 548 7.11 3.77 9.79
C LEU A 548 6.82 3.86 8.29
N VAL A 549 6.81 2.72 7.59
CA VAL A 549 6.47 2.66 6.15
C VAL A 549 5.19 1.87 5.99
N THR A 550 4.15 2.49 5.44
CA THR A 550 2.84 1.84 5.27
C THR A 550 2.06 2.40 4.09
N ALA A 551 0.92 1.77 3.75
CA ALA A 551 -0.04 2.28 2.79
C ALA A 551 -1.09 3.17 3.47
N PHE A 552 -1.75 4.02 2.70
CA PHE A 552 -2.72 5.00 3.24
C PHE A 552 -3.98 4.35 3.83
N ASP A 553 -4.36 3.18 3.35
CA ASP A 553 -5.58 2.47 3.75
C ASP A 553 -5.55 1.95 5.20
N ILE A 554 -4.39 1.93 5.86
CA ILE A 554 -4.26 1.57 7.28
C ILE A 554 -3.77 2.73 8.17
N ILE A 555 -3.86 3.98 7.73
CA ILE A 555 -3.53 5.16 8.55
C ILE A 555 -4.40 5.16 9.82
N PHE A 556 -5.70 5.03 9.68
CA PHE A 556 -6.61 5.03 10.83
C PHE A 556 -6.55 3.72 11.61
N PHE A 557 -6.55 2.57 10.94
CA PHE A 557 -6.58 1.27 11.60
C PHE A 557 -5.35 0.97 12.43
N TRP A 558 -4.18 1.35 11.91
CA TRP A 558 -2.91 0.94 12.51
C TRP A 558 -2.08 2.12 13.01
N VAL A 559 -1.84 3.11 12.16
CA VAL A 559 -0.97 4.25 12.49
C VAL A 559 -1.54 5.05 13.67
N ALA A 560 -2.80 5.48 13.56
CA ALA A 560 -3.45 6.27 14.61
C ALA A 560 -3.53 5.51 15.94
N ARG A 561 -3.82 4.21 15.89
CA ARG A 561 -3.89 3.36 17.10
C ARG A 561 -2.52 3.17 17.73
N MET A 562 -1.45 2.98 16.94
CA MET A 562 -0.09 2.94 17.47
C MET A 562 0.32 4.27 18.12
N ILE A 563 -0.06 5.41 17.53
CA ILE A 563 0.24 6.72 18.11
C ILE A 563 -0.49 6.87 19.46
N MET A 564 -1.79 6.60 19.53
CA MET A 564 -2.56 6.68 20.76
C MET A 564 -2.02 5.77 21.87
N LEU A 565 -1.77 4.49 21.54
CA LEU A 565 -1.31 3.51 22.52
C LEU A 565 0.17 3.71 22.90
N GLY A 566 1.03 4.11 21.96
CA GLY A 566 2.41 4.46 22.22
C GLY A 566 2.54 5.62 23.19
N LEU A 567 1.84 6.72 22.93
CA LEU A 567 1.79 7.88 23.84
C LEU A 567 1.20 7.51 25.23
N HIS A 568 0.22 6.60 25.26
CA HIS A 568 -0.40 6.19 26.53
C HIS A 568 0.50 5.32 27.41
N PHE A 569 1.25 4.37 26.80
CA PHE A 569 2.03 3.37 27.57
C PHE A 569 3.50 3.72 27.72
N MET A 570 4.04 4.50 26.77
CA MET A 570 5.47 4.81 26.72
C MET A 570 5.79 6.28 27.01
N ASP A 571 4.78 7.15 27.10
CA ASP A 571 4.92 8.60 27.27
C ASP A 571 5.78 9.27 26.17
N ASP A 572 5.94 8.60 25.03
CA ASP A 572 6.72 9.06 23.91
C ASP A 572 6.07 8.64 22.58
N VAL A 573 6.43 9.31 21.49
CA VAL A 573 5.93 8.98 20.16
C VAL A 573 6.38 7.58 19.72
N PRO A 574 5.56 6.79 19.01
CA PRO A 574 5.97 5.45 18.59
C PRO A 574 6.96 5.45 17.43
N PHE A 575 7.01 6.53 16.65
CA PHE A 575 7.88 6.75 15.48
C PHE A 575 7.96 8.24 15.14
N ASN A 576 9.04 8.64 14.45
CA ASN A 576 9.25 10.05 14.07
C ASN A 576 8.64 10.36 12.69
N ASP A 577 8.97 9.56 11.68
CA ASP A 577 8.48 9.75 10.31
C ASP A 577 7.52 8.63 9.89
N ILE A 578 6.48 9.00 9.16
CA ILE A 578 5.51 8.06 8.58
C ILE A 578 5.55 8.24 7.06
N TYR A 579 6.22 7.31 6.38
CA TYR A 579 6.22 7.30 4.92
C TYR A 579 5.03 6.50 4.38
N ILE A 580 4.16 7.19 3.66
CA ILE A 580 2.98 6.58 3.03
C ILE A 580 3.29 6.30 1.57
N HIS A 581 3.48 5.01 1.26
CA HIS A 581 3.75 4.59 -0.11
C HIS A 581 2.48 4.50 -0.96
N ALA A 582 2.66 4.62 -2.27
CA ALA A 582 1.60 4.52 -3.26
C ALA A 582 1.03 3.09 -3.39
N LEU A 583 -0.21 2.98 -3.84
CA LEU A 583 -0.82 1.68 -4.20
C LEU A 583 -0.24 1.14 -5.51
N VAL A 584 -0.10 -0.19 -5.57
CA VAL A 584 0.24 -0.88 -6.81
C VAL A 584 -1.05 -1.27 -7.54
N LEU A 585 -1.16 -0.75 -8.75
CA LEU A 585 -2.27 -1.01 -9.67
C LEU A 585 -1.78 -1.93 -10.81
N ASP A 586 -2.71 -2.64 -11.44
CA ASP A 586 -2.44 -3.36 -12.67
C ASP A 586 -2.17 -2.39 -13.85
N GLU A 587 -1.79 -2.92 -15.01
CA GLU A 587 -1.52 -2.10 -16.20
C GLU A 587 -2.72 -1.26 -16.66
N GLN A 588 -3.94 -1.70 -16.34
CA GLN A 588 -5.19 -0.99 -16.62
C GLN A 588 -5.54 0.07 -15.58
N GLY A 589 -4.71 0.21 -14.52
CA GLY A 589 -4.93 1.17 -13.44
C GLY A 589 -5.97 0.73 -12.40
N LYS A 590 -6.26 -0.57 -12.28
CA LYS A 590 -7.16 -1.12 -11.26
C LYS A 590 -6.37 -1.65 -10.06
N LYS A 591 -6.93 -1.52 -8.87
CA LYS A 591 -6.37 -2.12 -7.65
C LYS A 591 -6.24 -3.64 -7.84
N MET A 592 -5.08 -4.19 -7.52
CA MET A 592 -4.83 -5.63 -7.59
C MET A 592 -5.54 -6.35 -6.43
N SER A 593 -6.32 -7.39 -6.74
CA SER A 593 -6.99 -8.22 -5.75
C SER A 593 -7.11 -9.67 -6.23
N LYS A 594 -6.90 -10.64 -5.32
CA LYS A 594 -7.10 -12.07 -5.60
C LYS A 594 -8.54 -12.36 -6.01
N SER A 595 -9.50 -11.67 -5.40
CA SER A 595 -10.93 -11.82 -5.69
C SER A 595 -11.35 -11.37 -7.11
N ILE A 596 -10.56 -10.49 -7.73
CA ILE A 596 -10.77 -10.01 -9.10
C ILE A 596 -9.91 -10.80 -10.12
N GLY A 597 -8.89 -11.53 -9.65
CA GLY A 597 -8.00 -12.34 -10.47
C GLY A 597 -6.97 -11.54 -11.31
N ASN A 598 -6.61 -10.34 -10.86
CA ASN A 598 -5.61 -9.50 -11.51
C ASN A 598 -4.30 -9.36 -10.71
N THR A 599 -4.13 -10.11 -9.62
CA THR A 599 -2.90 -10.09 -8.81
C THR A 599 -1.73 -10.77 -9.51
N LEU A 600 -0.54 -10.23 -9.24
CA LEU A 600 0.75 -10.83 -9.56
C LEU A 600 1.44 -11.22 -8.25
N ASP A 601 1.99 -12.43 -8.21
CA ASP A 601 2.81 -12.88 -7.09
C ASP A 601 4.26 -12.38 -7.32
N PRO A 602 4.89 -11.71 -6.36
CA PRO A 602 6.29 -11.29 -6.49
C PRO A 602 7.25 -12.43 -6.83
N LEU A 603 7.01 -13.63 -6.30
CA LEU A 603 7.84 -14.80 -6.61
C LEU A 603 7.74 -15.22 -8.08
N ASP A 604 6.56 -15.11 -8.68
CA ASP A 604 6.37 -15.44 -10.10
C ASP A 604 7.22 -14.54 -11.02
N LEU A 605 7.46 -13.30 -10.60
CA LEU A 605 8.32 -12.37 -11.31
C LEU A 605 9.82 -12.60 -11.02
N ILE A 606 10.15 -13.03 -9.82
CA ILE A 606 11.54 -13.32 -9.42
C ILE A 606 12.02 -14.62 -10.05
N GLU A 607 11.24 -15.69 -9.95
CA GLU A 607 11.63 -17.06 -10.29
C GLU A 607 11.13 -17.52 -11.66
N GLY A 608 10.19 -16.78 -12.23
CA GLY A 608 9.46 -17.19 -13.43
C GLY A 608 8.27 -18.08 -13.12
N VAL A 609 7.30 -18.12 -14.03
CA VAL A 609 6.12 -18.99 -13.91
C VAL A 609 5.57 -19.34 -15.29
N GLU A 610 5.22 -20.59 -15.48
CA GLU A 610 4.56 -21.07 -16.70
C GLU A 610 3.11 -20.57 -16.80
N ILE A 611 2.63 -20.36 -18.02
CA ILE A 611 1.30 -19.77 -18.28
C ILE A 611 0.16 -20.53 -17.60
N GLN A 612 0.24 -21.86 -17.53
CA GLN A 612 -0.83 -22.67 -16.94
C GLN A 612 -0.93 -22.46 -15.42
N GLU A 613 0.23 -22.37 -14.76
CA GLU A 613 0.30 -22.11 -13.34
C GLU A 613 -0.15 -20.67 -13.02
N LEU A 614 0.26 -19.67 -13.82
CA LEU A 614 -0.18 -18.29 -13.68
C LEU A 614 -1.70 -18.17 -13.79
N ILE A 615 -2.32 -18.87 -14.75
CA ILE A 615 -3.77 -18.92 -14.90
C ILE A 615 -4.42 -19.56 -13.66
N ALA A 616 -3.90 -20.69 -13.18
CA ALA A 616 -4.41 -21.36 -11.99
C ALA A 616 -4.37 -20.47 -10.75
N LYS A 617 -3.27 -19.70 -10.55
CA LYS A 617 -3.14 -18.73 -9.47
C LYS A 617 -4.15 -17.60 -9.60
N ARG A 618 -4.32 -17.02 -10.77
CA ARG A 618 -5.23 -15.87 -11.02
C ARG A 618 -6.71 -16.23 -11.02
N THR A 619 -7.06 -17.50 -11.26
CA THR A 619 -8.46 -17.97 -11.23
C THR A 619 -8.87 -18.62 -9.92
N ARG A 620 -7.95 -18.71 -8.94
CA ARG A 620 -8.21 -19.28 -7.61
C ARG A 620 -8.79 -18.23 -6.67
N GLY A 621 -9.95 -18.53 -6.05
CA GLY A 621 -10.52 -17.67 -5.00
C GLY A 621 -11.23 -16.41 -5.51
N LEU A 622 -11.77 -16.47 -6.72
CA LEU A 622 -12.54 -15.38 -7.31
C LEU A 622 -13.85 -15.11 -6.53
N LYS A 623 -14.23 -13.84 -6.40
CA LYS A 623 -15.53 -13.42 -5.87
C LYS A 623 -16.69 -13.93 -6.76
N ASN A 624 -16.47 -13.92 -8.09
CA ASN A 624 -17.36 -14.52 -9.06
C ASN A 624 -16.62 -15.62 -9.83
N PRO A 625 -16.86 -16.93 -9.49
CA PRO A 625 -16.22 -18.06 -10.17
C PRO A 625 -16.50 -18.14 -11.68
N ASP A 626 -17.65 -17.65 -12.15
CA ASP A 626 -18.02 -17.66 -13.58
C ASP A 626 -17.11 -16.75 -14.43
N SER A 627 -16.36 -15.83 -13.80
CA SER A 627 -15.39 -14.99 -14.49
C SER A 627 -14.09 -15.72 -14.84
N ALA A 628 -13.82 -16.90 -14.29
CA ALA A 628 -12.58 -17.63 -14.48
C ALA A 628 -12.20 -17.88 -15.96
N PRO A 629 -13.10 -18.29 -16.88
CA PRO A 629 -12.75 -18.46 -18.29
C PRO A 629 -12.32 -17.14 -18.96
N LYS A 630 -12.97 -16.03 -18.61
CA LYS A 630 -12.65 -14.69 -19.12
C LYS A 630 -11.26 -14.25 -18.66
N ILE A 631 -10.97 -14.45 -17.37
CA ILE A 631 -9.65 -14.13 -16.78
C ILE A 631 -8.56 -14.99 -17.39
N ALA A 632 -8.79 -16.29 -17.56
CA ALA A 632 -7.86 -17.20 -18.22
C ALA A 632 -7.52 -16.77 -19.65
N LYS A 633 -8.54 -16.38 -20.43
CA LYS A 633 -8.36 -15.88 -21.80
C LYS A 633 -7.56 -14.56 -21.82
N ALA A 634 -7.89 -13.64 -20.92
CA ALA A 634 -7.17 -12.36 -20.79
C ALA A 634 -5.71 -12.58 -20.37
N THR A 635 -5.45 -13.48 -19.42
CA THR A 635 -4.09 -13.83 -18.97
C THR A 635 -3.25 -14.43 -20.13
N ARG A 636 -3.81 -15.38 -20.91
CA ARG A 636 -3.10 -15.92 -22.10
C ARG A 636 -2.80 -14.86 -23.14
N LYS A 637 -3.69 -13.89 -23.33
CA LYS A 637 -3.44 -12.80 -24.29
C LYS A 637 -2.34 -11.86 -23.82
N GLN A 638 -2.32 -11.53 -22.53
CA GLN A 638 -1.38 -10.58 -21.93
C GLN A 638 0.00 -11.20 -21.70
N TYR A 639 0.06 -12.46 -21.28
CA TYR A 639 1.29 -13.18 -20.95
C TYR A 639 1.33 -14.57 -21.64
N PRO A 640 1.56 -14.63 -22.95
CA PRO A 640 1.40 -15.89 -23.71
C PRO A 640 2.28 -17.04 -23.25
N LYS A 641 3.44 -16.74 -22.66
CA LYS A 641 4.43 -17.72 -22.18
C LYS A 641 4.56 -17.76 -20.64
N GLY A 642 3.72 -17.01 -19.91
CA GLY A 642 3.95 -16.76 -18.49
C GLY A 642 5.02 -15.69 -18.27
N PHE A 643 5.82 -15.84 -17.21
CA PHE A 643 6.94 -14.93 -16.89
C PHE A 643 8.27 -15.67 -16.94
N GLU A 644 9.28 -15.01 -17.51
CA GLU A 644 10.67 -15.40 -17.32
C GLU A 644 11.13 -15.05 -15.90
N ALA A 645 12.17 -15.69 -15.41
CA ALA A 645 12.83 -15.31 -14.16
C ALA A 645 13.57 -13.97 -14.34
N TYR A 646 13.08 -12.92 -13.70
CA TYR A 646 13.74 -11.61 -13.75
C TYR A 646 14.76 -11.40 -12.65
N GLY A 647 14.66 -12.14 -11.51
CA GLY A 647 15.44 -11.96 -10.30
C GLY A 647 14.89 -10.88 -9.37
N ALA A 648 15.31 -10.95 -8.11
CA ALA A 648 14.84 -10.03 -7.07
C ALA A 648 15.32 -8.59 -7.32
N ASP A 649 16.57 -8.41 -7.76
CA ASP A 649 17.14 -7.08 -8.00
C ASP A 649 16.37 -6.28 -9.05
N ALA A 650 15.97 -6.92 -10.16
CA ALA A 650 15.21 -6.28 -11.22
C ALA A 650 13.82 -5.83 -10.74
N LEU A 651 13.15 -6.66 -9.95
CA LEU A 651 11.86 -6.33 -9.34
C LEU A 651 12.00 -5.17 -8.35
N ARG A 652 12.96 -5.25 -7.41
CA ARG A 652 13.22 -4.22 -6.40
C ARG A 652 13.52 -2.87 -7.03
N PHE A 653 14.41 -2.83 -8.02
CA PHE A 653 14.75 -1.59 -8.71
C PHE A 653 13.56 -1.00 -9.47
N THR A 654 12.74 -1.85 -10.12
CA THR A 654 11.50 -1.42 -10.75
C THR A 654 10.55 -0.76 -9.75
N LEU A 655 10.32 -1.41 -8.61
CA LEU A 655 9.43 -0.90 -7.57
C LEU A 655 9.94 0.43 -6.99
N ALA A 656 11.24 0.53 -6.73
CA ALA A 656 11.87 1.76 -6.25
C ALA A 656 11.77 2.90 -7.27
N SER A 657 12.08 2.64 -8.56
CA SER A 657 12.00 3.65 -9.63
C SER A 657 10.59 4.19 -9.89
N MET A 658 9.57 3.46 -9.43
CA MET A 658 8.17 3.86 -9.56
C MET A 658 7.58 4.41 -8.25
N ALA A 659 8.32 4.32 -7.14
CA ALA A 659 7.87 4.77 -5.82
C ALA A 659 8.00 6.30 -5.66
N GLY A 660 7.25 7.04 -6.48
CA GLY A 660 7.13 8.50 -6.35
C GLY A 660 6.13 8.89 -5.26
N GLN A 661 6.33 10.03 -4.65
CA GLN A 661 5.43 10.55 -3.62
C GLN A 661 4.04 10.86 -4.21
N GLY A 662 3.00 10.24 -3.65
CA GLY A 662 1.60 10.55 -3.95
C GLY A 662 1.04 10.01 -5.28
N ARG A 663 1.79 9.23 -6.06
CA ARG A 663 1.32 8.65 -7.33
C ARG A 663 1.21 7.15 -7.26
N ASN A 664 0.05 6.60 -7.66
CA ASN A 664 -0.13 5.15 -7.76
C ASN A 664 0.83 4.52 -8.78
N ILE A 665 1.37 3.37 -8.43
CA ILE A 665 2.31 2.59 -9.24
C ILE A 665 1.51 1.72 -10.22
N ARG A 666 1.62 1.99 -11.53
CA ARG A 666 1.13 1.08 -12.56
C ARG A 666 2.25 0.13 -12.95
N LEU A 667 2.19 -1.10 -12.45
CA LEU A 667 3.24 -2.08 -12.67
C LEU A 667 3.19 -2.60 -14.12
N SER A 668 4.34 -2.51 -14.82
CA SER A 668 4.57 -3.11 -16.14
C SER A 668 5.69 -4.15 -16.06
N VAL A 669 5.44 -5.34 -16.58
CA VAL A 669 6.43 -6.42 -16.64
C VAL A 669 7.60 -6.06 -17.56
N ASP A 670 7.36 -5.28 -18.62
CA ASP A 670 8.42 -4.82 -19.55
C ASP A 670 9.46 -3.94 -18.84
N ARG A 671 9.06 -3.16 -17.84
CA ARG A 671 10.02 -2.39 -17.04
C ARG A 671 10.94 -3.29 -16.20
N ILE A 672 10.40 -4.39 -15.67
CA ILE A 672 11.21 -5.35 -14.90
C ILE A 672 12.26 -5.98 -15.84
N ALA A 673 11.86 -6.35 -17.07
CA ALA A 673 12.80 -6.84 -18.09
C ALA A 673 13.86 -5.78 -18.43
N GLY A 674 13.49 -4.50 -18.52
CA GLY A 674 14.43 -3.39 -18.73
C GLY A 674 15.50 -3.30 -17.65
N TYR A 675 15.12 -3.39 -16.37
CA TYR A 675 16.08 -3.32 -15.27
C TYR A 675 16.89 -4.63 -15.07
N ARG A 676 16.38 -5.79 -15.49
CA ARG A 676 17.23 -6.99 -15.65
C ARG A 676 18.33 -6.73 -16.68
N ASN A 677 18.04 -6.06 -17.78
CA ASN A 677 19.03 -5.70 -18.79
C ASN A 677 20.05 -4.68 -18.24
N PHE A 678 19.63 -3.78 -17.36
CA PHE A 678 20.55 -2.90 -16.62
C PHE A 678 21.56 -3.72 -15.79
N GLY A 679 21.10 -4.71 -15.05
CA GLY A 679 21.99 -5.62 -14.35
C GLY A 679 22.98 -6.33 -15.29
N THR A 680 22.52 -6.74 -16.48
CA THR A 680 23.41 -7.34 -17.51
C THR A 680 24.46 -6.34 -18.03
N LYS A 681 24.09 -5.07 -18.20
CA LYS A 681 25.03 -4.01 -18.61
C LYS A 681 26.09 -3.78 -17.53
N LEU A 682 25.68 -3.73 -16.25
CA LEU A 682 26.57 -3.57 -15.11
C LEU A 682 27.56 -4.74 -15.01
N TRP A 683 27.08 -5.98 -15.21
CA TRP A 683 27.90 -7.19 -15.26
C TRP A 683 28.93 -7.13 -16.39
N SER A 684 28.54 -6.65 -17.56
CA SER A 684 29.44 -6.48 -18.71
C SER A 684 30.52 -5.43 -18.44
N ALA A 685 30.18 -4.31 -17.80
CA ALA A 685 31.14 -3.30 -17.37
C ALA A 685 32.16 -3.83 -16.37
N ALA A 686 31.70 -4.63 -15.40
CA ALA A 686 32.56 -5.33 -14.44
C ALA A 686 33.52 -6.32 -15.14
N THR A 687 33.01 -7.09 -16.11
CA THR A 687 33.82 -8.01 -16.92
C THR A 687 34.89 -7.26 -17.71
N PHE A 688 34.54 -6.13 -18.31
CA PHE A 688 35.51 -5.25 -18.99
C PHE A 688 36.57 -4.75 -18.02
N GLY A 689 36.18 -4.27 -16.85
CA GLY A 689 37.10 -3.84 -15.80
C GLY A 689 38.08 -4.95 -15.37
N GLN A 690 37.56 -6.17 -15.17
CA GLN A 690 38.40 -7.33 -14.78
C GLN A 690 39.39 -7.69 -15.87
N LEU A 691 39.00 -7.72 -17.15
CA LEU A 691 39.87 -8.00 -18.29
C LEU A 691 40.98 -6.97 -18.40
N ASN A 692 40.72 -5.72 -18.07
CA ASN A 692 41.70 -4.62 -18.10
C ASN A 692 42.42 -4.41 -16.75
N ARG A 693 42.22 -5.30 -15.77
CA ARG A 693 42.83 -5.22 -14.42
C ARG A 693 42.50 -3.88 -13.71
N CYS A 694 41.25 -3.39 -13.85
CA CYS A 694 40.80 -2.14 -13.27
C CYS A 694 40.38 -2.37 -11.80
N ASN A 695 41.35 -2.30 -10.89
CA ASN A 695 41.11 -2.41 -9.44
C ASN A 695 41.64 -1.16 -8.75
N SER A 696 40.93 -0.63 -7.78
CA SER A 696 41.47 0.45 -6.92
C SER A 696 42.44 -0.16 -5.91
N SER A 697 43.61 0.48 -5.74
CA SER A 697 44.52 0.13 -4.67
C SER A 697 44.14 0.82 -3.36
N SER A 698 44.58 0.29 -2.23
CA SER A 698 44.41 0.95 -0.92
C SER A 698 45.09 2.32 -0.81
N SER A 699 46.05 2.60 -1.71
CA SER A 699 46.77 3.87 -1.79
C SER A 699 46.16 4.85 -2.80
N TYR A 700 45.09 4.47 -3.52
CA TYR A 700 44.44 5.34 -4.48
C TYR A 700 43.75 6.52 -3.78
N ALA A 701 44.08 7.74 -4.21
CA ALA A 701 43.48 8.98 -3.69
C ALA A 701 42.87 9.79 -4.84
N PRO A 702 41.56 9.95 -4.88
CA PRO A 702 40.85 10.68 -5.94
C PRO A 702 41.37 12.11 -6.18
N LYS A 703 41.85 12.78 -5.12
CA LYS A 703 42.40 14.15 -5.19
C LYS A 703 43.71 14.27 -5.99
N ASP A 704 44.47 13.19 -6.17
CA ASP A 704 45.77 13.18 -6.81
C ASP A 704 45.71 12.82 -8.30
N VAL A 705 44.49 12.71 -8.85
CA VAL A 705 44.23 12.36 -10.25
C VAL A 705 44.52 13.54 -11.16
N ASN A 706 45.17 13.27 -12.30
CA ASN A 706 45.65 14.31 -13.22
C ASN A 706 44.93 14.29 -14.57
N HIS A 707 44.57 13.13 -15.09
CA HIS A 707 43.99 13.02 -16.43
C HIS A 707 42.54 13.57 -16.49
N VAL A 708 42.24 14.37 -17.50
CA VAL A 708 40.94 15.06 -17.67
C VAL A 708 39.73 14.13 -17.61
N LEU A 709 39.78 12.95 -18.26
CA LEU A 709 38.66 11.99 -18.23
C LEU A 709 38.41 11.40 -16.83
N ASN A 710 39.49 11.20 -16.09
CA ASN A 710 39.43 10.68 -14.73
C ASN A 710 38.91 11.75 -13.75
N LYS A 711 39.37 13.00 -13.89
CA LYS A 711 38.84 14.14 -13.11
C LYS A 711 37.36 14.36 -13.39
N TRP A 712 36.94 14.28 -14.65
CA TRP A 712 35.54 14.39 -15.05
C TRP A 712 34.67 13.33 -14.37
N ILE A 713 35.02 12.04 -14.49
CA ILE A 713 34.18 10.97 -13.91
C ILE A 713 34.14 11.03 -12.37
N LEU A 714 35.24 11.51 -11.75
CA LEU A 714 35.27 11.76 -10.31
C LEU A 714 34.35 12.90 -9.90
N SER A 715 34.28 13.97 -10.69
CA SER A 715 33.35 15.09 -10.48
C SER A 715 31.88 14.62 -10.61
N GLU A 716 31.57 13.83 -11.65
CA GLU A 716 30.23 13.30 -11.88
C GLU A 716 29.81 12.32 -10.76
N VAL A 717 30.70 11.42 -10.31
CA VAL A 717 30.34 10.50 -9.21
C VAL A 717 30.18 11.23 -7.87
N SER A 718 30.97 12.27 -7.61
CA SER A 718 30.83 13.11 -6.41
C SER A 718 29.44 13.72 -6.34
N LYS A 719 29.03 14.38 -7.41
CA LYS A 719 27.70 14.98 -7.54
C LYS A 719 26.58 13.93 -7.40
N THR A 720 26.77 12.77 -8.00
CA THR A 720 25.79 11.67 -7.90
C THR A 720 25.65 11.15 -6.46
N ILE A 721 26.77 11.01 -5.72
CA ILE A 721 26.73 10.58 -4.30
C ILE A 721 25.88 11.56 -3.48
N ASP A 722 26.14 12.87 -3.60
CA ASP A 722 25.40 13.88 -2.84
C ASP A 722 23.91 13.91 -3.22
N THR A 723 23.62 13.84 -4.51
CA THR A 723 22.23 13.86 -5.03
C THR A 723 21.45 12.64 -4.56
N VAL A 724 22.02 11.45 -4.68
CA VAL A 724 21.38 10.18 -4.25
C VAL A 724 21.16 10.16 -2.74
N THR A 725 22.16 10.62 -1.98
CA THR A 725 22.05 10.73 -0.51
C THR A 725 20.88 11.63 -0.11
N ASN A 726 20.81 12.83 -0.67
CA ASN A 726 19.72 13.77 -0.40
C ASN A 726 18.34 13.23 -0.81
N PHE A 727 18.25 12.48 -1.92
CA PHE A 727 17.01 11.87 -2.35
C PHE A 727 16.55 10.75 -1.42
N ILE A 728 17.45 9.89 -0.93
CA ILE A 728 17.10 8.85 0.04
C ILE A 728 16.63 9.48 1.35
N GLU A 729 17.34 10.48 1.87
CA GLU A 729 17.00 11.20 3.12
C GLU A 729 15.67 11.96 3.04
N SER A 730 15.29 12.42 1.84
CA SER A 730 14.00 13.07 1.59
C SER A 730 12.91 12.11 1.10
N TYR A 731 13.11 10.79 1.19
CA TYR A 731 12.15 9.74 0.77
C TYR A 731 11.76 9.81 -0.72
N ARG A 732 12.68 10.28 -1.58
CA ARG A 732 12.51 10.38 -3.03
C ARG A 732 13.19 9.20 -3.73
N PHE A 733 12.65 8.00 -3.51
CA PHE A 733 13.27 6.75 -3.97
C PHE A 733 13.32 6.62 -5.50
N ASN A 734 12.27 7.08 -6.20
CA ASN A 734 12.23 7.11 -7.66
C ASN A 734 13.35 7.97 -8.24
N ASP A 735 13.54 9.18 -7.69
CA ASP A 735 14.56 10.10 -8.17
C ASP A 735 15.97 9.59 -7.85
N SER A 736 16.13 8.94 -6.69
CA SER A 736 17.38 8.28 -6.33
C SER A 736 17.72 7.14 -7.31
N ALA A 737 16.75 6.28 -7.62
CA ALA A 737 16.94 5.20 -8.58
C ALA A 737 17.25 5.72 -9.99
N ASP A 738 16.57 6.77 -10.45
CA ASP A 738 16.79 7.40 -11.75
C ASP A 738 18.17 8.03 -11.86
N GLU A 739 18.65 8.71 -10.81
CA GLU A 739 19.99 9.31 -10.78
C GLU A 739 21.09 8.25 -10.82
N ILE A 740 20.98 7.20 -10.00
CA ILE A 740 21.94 6.07 -10.03
C ILE A 740 21.94 5.39 -11.40
N TYR A 741 20.75 5.20 -12.01
CA TYR A 741 20.63 4.59 -13.33
C TYR A 741 21.31 5.45 -14.39
N LYS A 742 21.04 6.75 -14.46
CA LYS A 742 21.64 7.69 -15.41
C LYS A 742 23.17 7.70 -15.27
N PHE A 743 23.68 7.83 -14.05
CA PHE A 743 25.11 7.82 -13.83
C PHE A 743 25.72 6.50 -14.30
N SER A 744 25.17 5.37 -13.86
CA SER A 744 25.75 4.05 -14.14
C SER A 744 25.63 3.67 -15.62
N TRP A 745 24.44 3.86 -16.24
CA TRP A 745 24.18 3.45 -17.63
C TRP A 745 24.74 4.45 -18.64
N ASP A 746 24.39 5.73 -18.49
CA ASP A 746 24.73 6.75 -19.50
C ASP A 746 26.15 7.29 -19.28
N THR A 747 26.44 7.81 -18.08
CA THR A 747 27.71 8.49 -17.82
C THR A 747 28.87 7.49 -17.75
N PHE A 748 28.76 6.45 -16.93
CA PHE A 748 29.85 5.49 -16.74
C PHE A 748 29.93 4.48 -17.89
N CYS A 749 28.89 3.70 -18.16
CA CYS A 749 28.94 2.61 -19.13
C CYS A 749 28.95 3.09 -20.58
N SER A 750 28.19 4.15 -20.92
CA SER A 750 28.06 4.58 -22.31
C SER A 750 29.14 5.59 -22.73
N TRP A 751 29.66 6.38 -21.80
CA TRP A 751 30.67 7.38 -22.07
C TRP A 751 32.03 7.06 -21.48
N TYR A 752 32.16 7.01 -20.15
CA TYR A 752 33.50 6.86 -19.51
C TYR A 752 34.20 5.60 -19.99
N LEU A 753 33.49 4.46 -19.95
CA LEU A 753 34.07 3.17 -20.39
C LEU A 753 34.59 3.24 -21.83
N GLU A 754 33.85 3.87 -22.75
CA GLU A 754 34.28 4.00 -24.16
C GLU A 754 35.44 5.01 -24.31
N LEU A 755 35.42 6.11 -23.57
CA LEU A 755 36.43 7.13 -23.60
C LEU A 755 37.80 6.66 -23.09
N VAL A 756 37.84 5.75 -22.12
CA VAL A 756 39.10 5.25 -21.54
C VAL A 756 39.70 4.04 -22.28
N LYS A 757 38.97 3.42 -23.24
CA LYS A 757 39.50 2.29 -24.03
C LYS A 757 40.86 2.56 -24.67
N PRO A 758 41.12 3.69 -25.33
CA PRO A 758 42.42 3.99 -25.90
C PRO A 758 43.57 4.03 -24.88
N ILE A 759 43.29 4.54 -23.67
CA ILE A 759 44.25 4.62 -22.58
C ILE A 759 44.52 3.24 -22.00
N LEU A 760 43.48 2.44 -21.78
CA LEU A 760 43.60 1.11 -21.17
C LEU A 760 44.24 0.08 -22.12
N SER A 761 44.08 0.25 -23.44
CA SER A 761 44.70 -0.66 -24.45
C SER A 761 46.18 -0.41 -24.66
N ASP A 762 46.70 0.75 -24.30
CA ASP A 762 48.10 1.12 -24.40
C ASP A 762 48.78 0.98 -23.01
N SER A 763 49.54 -0.08 -22.81
CA SER A 763 50.25 -0.32 -21.56
C SER A 763 51.39 0.69 -21.25
N HIS A 764 51.81 1.46 -22.24
CA HIS A 764 52.85 2.49 -22.12
C HIS A 764 52.28 3.89 -21.91
N ASN A 765 50.95 4.04 -21.98
CA ASN A 765 50.30 5.33 -21.71
C ASN A 765 50.57 5.76 -20.27
N ALA A 766 51.04 6.99 -20.10
CA ALA A 766 51.38 7.54 -18.78
C ALA A 766 50.27 7.49 -17.75
N TYR A 767 49.01 7.55 -18.24
CA TYR A 767 47.79 7.55 -17.38
C TYR A 767 47.12 6.18 -17.29
N ASN A 768 47.71 5.11 -17.85
CA ASN A 768 47.09 3.79 -17.85
C ASN A 768 46.81 3.28 -16.41
N LYS A 769 47.80 3.40 -15.51
CA LYS A 769 47.64 3.00 -14.11
C LYS A 769 46.56 3.82 -13.40
N GLU A 770 46.66 5.14 -13.52
CA GLU A 770 45.69 6.07 -12.91
C GLU A 770 44.27 5.74 -13.38
N THR A 771 44.09 5.53 -14.68
CA THR A 771 42.75 5.22 -15.26
C THR A 771 42.21 3.88 -14.78
N ARG A 772 43.04 2.84 -14.59
CA ARG A 772 42.62 1.55 -14.01
C ARG A 772 42.13 1.72 -12.58
N GLU A 773 42.90 2.45 -11.76
CA GLU A 773 42.57 2.68 -10.37
C GLU A 773 41.30 3.56 -10.23
N THR A 774 41.20 4.61 -11.05
CA THR A 774 39.97 5.47 -11.11
C THR A 774 38.74 4.66 -11.51
N PHE A 775 38.85 3.83 -12.59
CA PHE A 775 37.77 2.96 -13.01
C PHE A 775 37.30 2.05 -11.86
N GLY A 776 38.23 1.36 -11.21
CA GLY A 776 37.95 0.47 -10.10
C GLY A 776 37.28 1.18 -8.93
N TRP A 777 37.81 2.34 -8.56
CA TRP A 777 37.27 3.14 -7.45
C TRP A 777 35.87 3.67 -7.75
N VAL A 778 35.62 4.23 -8.95
CA VAL A 778 34.28 4.73 -9.36
C VAL A 778 33.28 3.60 -9.42
N PHE A 779 33.70 2.41 -9.95
CA PHE A 779 32.84 1.25 -9.99
C PHE A 779 32.43 0.76 -8.58
N ASP A 780 33.34 0.85 -7.62
CA ASP A 780 33.03 0.57 -6.21
C ASP A 780 31.99 1.54 -5.65
N GLN A 781 32.04 2.84 -6.01
CA GLN A 781 31.00 3.78 -5.60
C GLN A 781 29.64 3.43 -6.25
N ILE A 782 29.62 3.02 -7.53
CA ILE A 782 28.38 2.54 -8.19
C ILE A 782 27.80 1.34 -7.44
N LEU A 783 28.61 0.38 -7.07
CA LEU A 783 28.15 -0.81 -6.32
C LEU A 783 27.56 -0.42 -4.96
N LYS A 784 28.20 0.52 -4.25
CA LYS A 784 27.72 1.01 -2.95
C LYS A 784 26.39 1.76 -3.08
N LEU A 785 26.26 2.68 -4.05
CA LEU A 785 25.04 3.43 -4.29
C LEU A 785 23.86 2.54 -4.72
N LEU A 786 24.12 1.52 -5.53
CA LEU A 786 23.12 0.56 -6.01
C LEU A 786 22.73 -0.48 -4.95
N HIS A 787 23.57 -0.76 -3.96
CA HIS A 787 23.35 -1.88 -3.03
C HIS A 787 22.01 -1.85 -2.30
N PRO A 788 21.48 -0.71 -1.84
CA PRO A 788 20.15 -0.68 -1.25
C PRO A 788 19.03 -1.11 -2.21
N PHE A 789 19.20 -0.86 -3.50
CA PHE A 789 18.21 -1.10 -4.55
C PHE A 789 18.36 -2.48 -5.21
N MET A 790 19.60 -2.88 -5.51
CA MET A 790 19.96 -4.13 -6.21
C MET A 790 21.04 -4.91 -5.41
N PRO A 791 20.66 -5.43 -4.23
CA PRO A 791 21.65 -5.95 -3.28
C PRO A 791 22.41 -7.18 -3.75
N PHE A 792 21.81 -8.04 -4.56
CA PHE A 792 22.41 -9.32 -4.91
C PHE A 792 23.50 -9.18 -5.96
N ILE A 793 23.23 -8.52 -7.07
CA ILE A 793 24.22 -8.33 -8.14
C ILE A 793 25.38 -7.47 -7.66
N THR A 794 25.12 -6.47 -6.83
CA THR A 794 26.16 -5.60 -6.29
C THR A 794 27.06 -6.32 -5.30
N GLU A 795 26.50 -7.15 -4.41
CA GLU A 795 27.30 -7.98 -3.50
C GLU A 795 28.15 -9.01 -4.27
N GLU A 796 27.57 -9.67 -5.29
CA GLU A 796 28.29 -10.64 -6.11
C GLU A 796 29.46 -10.00 -6.86
N LEU A 797 29.24 -8.82 -7.44
CA LEU A 797 30.30 -8.08 -8.12
C LEU A 797 31.37 -7.57 -7.13
N TRP A 798 30.95 -7.11 -5.96
CA TRP A 798 31.86 -6.67 -4.91
C TRP A 798 32.86 -7.74 -4.52
N HIS A 799 32.43 -8.97 -4.33
CA HIS A 799 33.31 -10.10 -3.97
C HIS A 799 34.19 -10.57 -5.11
N ASN A 800 33.65 -10.55 -6.34
CA ASN A 800 34.39 -11.13 -7.48
C ASN A 800 35.41 -10.20 -8.11
N LEU A 801 35.33 -8.88 -7.85
CA LEU A 801 36.26 -7.89 -8.43
C LEU A 801 37.54 -7.70 -7.62
N SER A 802 37.58 -8.13 -6.37
CA SER A 802 38.77 -8.05 -5.54
C SER A 802 38.79 -9.17 -4.50
N GLU A 803 39.86 -9.94 -4.45
CA GLU A 803 40.05 -11.03 -3.49
C GLU A 803 40.35 -10.56 -2.06
N SER A 804 40.73 -9.28 -1.89
CA SER A 804 41.18 -8.70 -0.60
C SER A 804 40.15 -7.84 0.11
N ARG A 805 38.86 -8.01 -0.16
CA ARG A 805 37.78 -7.23 0.49
C ARG A 805 37.61 -7.65 1.95
N PRO A 806 37.79 -6.75 2.92
CA PRO A 806 37.73 -7.11 4.34
C PRO A 806 36.29 -7.29 4.85
N LYS A 807 35.29 -6.78 4.12
CA LYS A 807 33.88 -6.76 4.53
C LYS A 807 32.96 -7.07 3.35
N MET A 808 31.82 -7.68 3.63
CA MET A 808 30.69 -7.75 2.71
C MET A 808 30.20 -6.34 2.38
N LEU A 809 29.63 -6.13 1.19
CA LEU A 809 29.11 -4.84 0.76
C LEU A 809 27.98 -4.34 1.68
N ILE A 810 27.10 -5.24 2.13
CA ILE A 810 25.98 -4.92 3.02
C ILE A 810 26.40 -4.24 4.34
N VAL A 811 27.64 -4.46 4.80
CA VAL A 811 28.21 -3.84 6.01
C VAL A 811 29.37 -2.90 5.70
N SER A 812 29.57 -2.56 4.44
CA SER A 812 30.53 -1.56 4.00
C SER A 812 29.98 -0.15 4.20
N GLU A 813 30.88 0.84 4.20
CA GLU A 813 30.50 2.24 4.43
C GLU A 813 29.85 2.84 3.20
N TRP A 814 28.81 3.65 3.44
CA TRP A 814 28.18 4.49 2.41
C TRP A 814 29.21 5.45 1.80
N PRO A 815 29.13 5.74 0.51
CA PRO A 815 30.05 6.69 -0.11
C PRO A 815 29.98 8.05 0.58
N ALA A 816 31.11 8.54 1.04
CA ALA A 816 31.26 9.89 1.57
C ALA A 816 32.64 10.43 1.14
N LEU A 817 32.66 11.62 0.61
CA LEU A 817 33.88 12.27 0.20
C LEU A 817 34.27 13.33 1.24
N PRO A 818 35.42 13.19 1.90
CA PRO A 818 35.86 14.12 2.94
C PRO A 818 36.38 15.45 2.39
N TYR A 819 36.49 15.56 1.06
CA TYR A 819 36.97 16.73 0.35
C TYR A 819 36.33 16.87 -1.02
N ASP A 820 36.28 18.09 -1.54
CA ASP A 820 35.77 18.34 -2.88
C ASP A 820 36.78 17.83 -3.92
N ILE A 821 36.27 17.02 -4.87
CA ILE A 821 37.05 16.49 -6.01
C ILE A 821 36.48 16.97 -7.35
N THR A 822 35.67 18.03 -7.32
CA THR A 822 35.03 18.59 -8.51
C THR A 822 36.03 19.38 -9.32
N ASP A 823 36.13 19.10 -10.62
CA ASP A 823 36.94 19.84 -11.60
C ASP A 823 36.03 20.32 -12.73
N GLU A 824 35.55 21.57 -12.60
CA GLU A 824 34.60 22.15 -13.56
C GLU A 824 35.19 22.28 -14.98
N SER A 825 36.52 22.48 -15.12
CA SER A 825 37.18 22.52 -16.41
C SER A 825 37.06 21.17 -17.13
N SER A 826 37.40 20.07 -16.45
CA SER A 826 37.26 18.72 -17.02
C SER A 826 35.81 18.37 -17.35
N VAL A 827 34.83 18.81 -16.55
CA VAL A 827 33.40 18.64 -16.82
C VAL A 827 32.99 19.37 -18.10
N SER A 828 33.44 20.62 -18.27
CA SER A 828 33.18 21.44 -19.46
C SER A 828 33.78 20.80 -20.71
N ASP A 829 35.07 20.40 -20.62
CA ASP A 829 35.80 19.80 -21.75
C ASP A 829 35.18 18.50 -22.23
N VAL A 830 34.80 17.61 -21.31
CA VAL A 830 34.15 16.34 -21.69
C VAL A 830 32.71 16.55 -22.19
N LYS A 831 31.97 17.52 -21.66
CA LYS A 831 30.66 17.91 -22.18
C LYS A 831 30.75 18.40 -23.61
N TRP A 832 31.75 19.23 -23.93
CA TRP A 832 32.02 19.64 -25.30
C TRP A 832 32.35 18.43 -26.19
N LEU A 833 33.19 17.49 -25.73
CA LEU A 833 33.48 16.25 -26.47
C LEU A 833 32.23 15.42 -26.74
N GLN A 834 31.39 15.27 -25.73
CA GLN A 834 30.11 14.53 -25.87
C GLN A 834 29.19 15.18 -26.90
N MET A 835 29.06 16.51 -26.89
CA MET A 835 28.28 17.25 -27.89
C MET A 835 28.85 17.04 -29.28
N LEU A 836 30.18 17.19 -29.47
CA LEU A 836 30.82 17.02 -30.78
C LEU A 836 30.63 15.61 -31.33
N VAL A 837 30.90 14.57 -30.51
CA VAL A 837 30.73 13.17 -30.91
C VAL A 837 29.27 12.87 -31.24
N THR A 838 28.34 13.37 -30.46
CA THR A 838 26.90 13.14 -30.67
C THR A 838 26.43 13.80 -31.99
N ASN A 839 26.81 15.05 -32.23
CA ASN A 839 26.45 15.78 -33.44
C ASN A 839 27.07 15.12 -34.68
N LEU A 840 28.35 14.75 -34.63
CA LEU A 840 29.01 14.04 -35.72
C LEU A 840 28.36 12.69 -36.02
N ARG A 841 27.92 11.96 -34.99
CA ARG A 841 27.17 10.71 -35.17
C ARG A 841 25.78 10.94 -35.78
N SER A 842 25.09 12.00 -35.36
CA SER A 842 23.75 12.36 -35.90
C SER A 842 23.87 12.69 -37.39
N VAL A 843 24.74 13.62 -37.79
CA VAL A 843 24.87 14.00 -39.21
C VAL A 843 25.32 12.84 -40.08
N ARG A 844 26.12 11.90 -39.57
CA ARG A 844 26.49 10.66 -40.26
C ARG A 844 25.32 9.68 -40.41
N ALA A 845 24.47 9.58 -39.37
CA ALA A 845 23.28 8.73 -39.39
C ALA A 845 22.23 9.25 -40.35
N ASP A 846 22.00 10.57 -40.37
CA ASP A 846 21.07 11.23 -41.28
C ASP A 846 21.42 10.98 -42.75
N MET A 847 22.72 10.85 -43.07
CA MET A 847 23.22 10.50 -44.40
C MET A 847 23.54 9.02 -44.60
N ASN A 848 23.11 8.17 -43.66
CA ASN A 848 23.29 6.71 -43.72
C ASN A 848 24.73 6.26 -43.99
N ILE A 849 25.72 7.00 -43.49
CA ILE A 849 27.15 6.65 -43.65
C ILE A 849 27.44 5.42 -42.76
N PRO A 850 27.94 4.32 -43.38
CA PRO A 850 28.25 3.11 -42.62
C PRO A 850 29.23 3.37 -41.47
N PRO A 851 28.95 2.79 -40.26
CA PRO A 851 29.83 2.97 -39.12
C PRO A 851 31.30 2.50 -39.33
N SER A 852 31.55 1.65 -40.32
CA SER A 852 32.88 1.16 -40.64
C SER A 852 33.73 2.18 -41.42
N LYS A 853 33.11 3.20 -41.99
CA LYS A 853 33.83 4.21 -42.82
C LYS A 853 34.41 5.29 -41.91
N MET A 854 35.73 5.57 -42.09
CA MET A 854 36.43 6.68 -41.43
C MET A 854 36.44 7.89 -42.36
N ALA A 855 36.32 9.10 -41.83
CA ALA A 855 36.31 10.34 -42.60
C ALA A 855 37.20 11.41 -41.95
N PRO A 856 37.83 12.30 -42.72
CA PRO A 856 38.55 13.45 -42.20
C PRO A 856 37.54 14.43 -41.57
N LEU A 857 37.93 15.06 -40.43
CA LEU A 857 37.18 16.12 -39.80
C LEU A 857 37.86 17.46 -40.08
N LEU A 858 37.16 18.34 -40.77
CA LEU A 858 37.61 19.67 -41.06
C LEU A 858 37.06 20.64 -40.03
N VAL A 859 37.91 21.49 -39.51
CA VAL A 859 37.54 22.49 -38.47
C VAL A 859 37.65 23.88 -39.13
N LEU A 860 36.53 24.59 -39.18
CA LEU A 860 36.47 25.94 -39.74
C LEU A 860 36.80 26.96 -38.64
N SER A 861 38.08 27.17 -38.45
CA SER A 861 38.61 28.12 -37.48
C SER A 861 39.99 28.55 -37.91
N THR A 862 40.50 29.67 -37.37
CA THR A 862 41.85 30.19 -37.55
C THR A 862 42.91 29.40 -36.78
N SER A 863 42.52 28.67 -35.71
CA SER A 863 43.35 27.80 -34.92
C SER A 863 42.60 26.55 -34.44
N LEU A 864 43.32 25.45 -34.23
CA LEU A 864 42.73 24.26 -33.58
C LEU A 864 42.50 24.52 -32.09
N ASP A 865 41.30 24.17 -31.63
CA ASP A 865 41.01 24.13 -30.19
C ASP A 865 41.93 23.11 -29.54
N GLU A 866 42.55 23.43 -28.43
CA GLU A 866 43.45 22.53 -27.69
C GLU A 866 42.74 21.22 -27.28
N ARG A 867 41.44 21.27 -27.08
CA ARG A 867 40.60 20.11 -26.77
C ARG A 867 40.59 19.07 -27.90
N LEU A 868 40.70 19.47 -29.17
CA LEU A 868 40.80 18.56 -30.30
C LEU A 868 42.07 17.70 -30.24
N ASN A 869 43.20 18.29 -29.78
CA ASN A 869 44.43 17.56 -29.55
C ASN A 869 44.35 16.68 -28.31
N LEU A 870 43.75 17.19 -27.23
CA LEU A 870 43.56 16.46 -25.97
C LEU A 870 42.73 15.19 -26.17
N PHE A 871 41.67 15.27 -26.98
CA PHE A 871 40.77 14.16 -27.22
C PHE A 871 40.89 13.47 -28.57
N ALA A 872 41.99 13.71 -29.30
CA ALA A 872 42.21 13.10 -30.63
C ALA A 872 42.15 11.56 -30.60
N GLY A 873 42.63 10.95 -29.50
CA GLY A 873 42.59 9.51 -29.28
C GLY A 873 41.14 8.96 -29.11
N GLN A 874 40.24 9.78 -28.57
CA GLN A 874 38.84 9.43 -28.33
C GLN A 874 37.95 9.73 -29.52
N LEU A 875 38.19 10.87 -30.20
CA LEU A 875 37.42 11.28 -31.37
C LEU A 875 37.55 10.29 -32.54
N LYS A 876 38.78 9.80 -32.82
CA LYS A 876 39.03 8.82 -33.90
C LYS A 876 38.07 7.62 -33.83
N PRO A 877 38.02 6.84 -32.75
CA PRO A 877 37.12 5.68 -32.70
C PRO A 877 35.65 6.04 -32.49
N LEU A 878 35.33 7.07 -31.68
CA LEU A 878 33.96 7.38 -31.30
C LEU A 878 33.19 8.11 -32.41
N ALA A 879 33.79 9.05 -33.13
CA ALA A 879 33.16 9.77 -34.21
C ALA A 879 33.56 9.23 -35.59
N ARG A 880 34.39 8.16 -35.64
CA ARG A 880 34.91 7.56 -36.87
C ARG A 880 35.67 8.59 -37.73
N VAL A 881 36.58 9.33 -37.11
CA VAL A 881 37.41 10.37 -37.70
C VAL A 881 38.77 9.81 -38.05
N SER A 882 39.22 9.96 -39.32
CA SER A 882 40.55 9.51 -39.76
C SER A 882 41.65 10.49 -39.44
N GLY A 883 41.36 11.78 -39.42
CA GLY A 883 42.27 12.89 -39.12
C GLY A 883 41.51 14.18 -38.86
N ILE A 884 42.17 15.14 -38.21
CA ILE A 884 41.59 16.47 -37.90
C ILE A 884 42.50 17.50 -38.57
N SER A 885 41.93 18.45 -39.31
CA SER A 885 42.66 19.51 -39.94
C SER A 885 41.86 20.80 -40.00
N LEU A 886 42.58 21.94 -40.04
CA LEU A 886 41.96 23.25 -40.30
C LEU A 886 41.53 23.40 -41.74
N SER A 887 40.46 24.13 -41.95
CA SER A 887 39.98 24.52 -43.28
C SER A 887 39.42 25.94 -43.20
N GLU A 888 39.73 26.76 -44.22
CA GLU A 888 39.18 28.12 -44.34
C GLU A 888 37.78 28.14 -44.95
N VAL A 889 37.42 27.06 -45.68
CA VAL A 889 36.15 26.92 -46.40
C VAL A 889 35.54 25.54 -46.20
N VAL A 890 34.22 25.46 -46.16
CA VAL A 890 33.53 24.20 -46.18
C VAL A 890 33.56 23.62 -47.61
N PRO A 891 34.10 22.40 -47.80
CA PRO A 891 34.01 21.73 -49.09
C PRO A 891 32.57 21.57 -49.55
N ARG A 892 32.35 21.72 -50.87
CA ARG A 892 31.01 21.54 -51.42
C ARG A 892 30.50 20.11 -51.19
N GLY A 893 29.30 20.02 -50.68
CA GLY A 893 28.70 18.73 -50.28
C GLY A 893 29.27 18.08 -49.00
N ALA A 894 29.96 18.82 -48.14
CA ALA A 894 30.38 18.31 -46.82
C ALA A 894 29.24 18.40 -45.81
N LEU A 895 29.13 17.38 -44.96
CA LEU A 895 28.25 17.44 -43.79
C LEU A 895 28.78 18.41 -42.75
N GLN A 896 27.92 19.22 -42.17
CA GLN A 896 28.31 20.24 -41.22
C GLN A 896 27.59 20.07 -39.90
N THR A 897 28.27 20.40 -38.84
CA THR A 897 27.67 20.60 -37.51
C THR A 897 28.35 21.74 -36.79
N VAL A 898 27.65 22.40 -35.90
CA VAL A 898 28.20 23.52 -35.12
C VAL A 898 28.20 23.13 -33.64
N VAL A 899 29.36 23.31 -33.00
CA VAL A 899 29.50 23.12 -31.56
C VAL A 899 30.21 24.31 -30.96
N GLU A 900 29.63 24.97 -29.99
CA GLU A 900 30.15 26.21 -29.33
C GLU A 900 30.58 27.27 -30.33
N GLY A 901 29.83 27.45 -31.44
CA GLY A 901 30.11 28.46 -32.46
C GLY A 901 31.18 28.09 -33.48
N VAL A 902 31.80 26.90 -33.35
CA VAL A 902 32.79 26.40 -34.32
C VAL A 902 32.08 25.39 -35.26
N THR A 903 32.27 25.56 -36.59
CA THR A 903 31.76 24.65 -37.63
C THR A 903 32.74 23.51 -37.85
N TYR A 904 32.20 22.30 -37.78
CA TYR A 904 32.90 21.05 -38.09
C TYR A 904 32.32 20.44 -39.34
N ALA A 905 33.15 20.02 -40.31
CA ALA A 905 32.70 19.50 -41.58
C ALA A 905 33.30 18.11 -41.86
N ILE A 906 32.49 17.22 -42.44
CA ILE A 906 32.91 15.90 -42.93
C ILE A 906 32.71 15.88 -44.45
N PRO A 907 33.79 15.84 -45.26
CA PRO A 907 33.68 15.67 -46.71
C PRO A 907 33.03 14.31 -47.04
N LEU A 908 32.10 14.31 -47.99
CA LEU A 908 31.38 13.09 -48.40
C LEU A 908 32.13 12.26 -49.45
N ASP A 909 33.19 12.80 -50.04
CA ASP A 909 33.90 12.11 -51.12
C ASP A 909 34.52 10.77 -50.67
N GLY A 910 34.16 9.71 -51.34
CA GLY A 910 34.59 8.35 -51.04
C GLY A 910 33.86 7.67 -49.87
N LEU A 911 32.95 8.35 -49.20
CA LEU A 911 32.15 7.79 -48.09
C LEU A 911 30.86 7.15 -48.56
N LEU A 912 30.23 7.75 -49.56
CA LEU A 912 28.93 7.33 -50.13
C LEU A 912 28.97 7.33 -51.64
N ASP A 913 28.22 6.42 -52.26
CA ASP A 913 27.82 6.56 -53.65
C ASP A 913 26.66 7.58 -53.70
N LYS A 914 26.99 8.80 -54.11
CA LYS A 914 26.06 9.94 -54.16
C LYS A 914 24.82 9.66 -55.01
N THR A 915 24.95 8.82 -56.05
CA THR A 915 23.84 8.49 -56.97
C THR A 915 22.86 7.54 -56.26
N VAL A 916 23.37 6.48 -55.64
CA VAL A 916 22.59 5.48 -54.92
C VAL A 916 21.87 6.12 -53.72
N GLU A 917 22.56 6.99 -53.00
CA GLU A 917 21.98 7.65 -51.81
C GLU A 917 20.92 8.70 -52.20
N ARG A 918 21.12 9.42 -53.30
CA ARG A 918 20.11 10.32 -53.86
C ARG A 918 18.83 9.58 -54.22
N ASP A 919 18.97 8.44 -54.91
CA ASP A 919 17.80 7.62 -55.28
C ASP A 919 17.09 7.07 -54.10
N ARG A 920 17.83 6.68 -53.02
CA ARG A 920 17.25 6.23 -51.78
C ARG A 920 16.47 7.36 -51.08
N LEU A 921 17.07 8.54 -50.92
CA LEU A 921 16.44 9.70 -50.29
C LEU A 921 15.16 10.12 -51.03
N ASN A 922 15.21 10.21 -52.36
CA ASN A 922 14.05 10.53 -53.17
C ASN A 922 12.92 9.50 -52.98
N LYS A 923 13.26 8.22 -52.89
CA LYS A 923 12.28 7.17 -52.63
C LYS A 923 11.67 7.26 -51.23
N GLU A 924 12.45 7.63 -50.21
CA GLU A 924 11.92 7.84 -48.85
C GLU A 924 11.09 9.11 -48.76
N ILE A 925 11.53 10.23 -49.35
CA ILE A 925 10.76 11.46 -49.47
C ILE A 925 9.38 11.15 -50.08
N SER A 926 9.36 10.46 -51.23
CA SER A 926 8.10 10.10 -51.89
C SER A 926 7.17 9.24 -51.02
N LYS A 927 7.73 8.32 -50.23
CA LYS A 927 6.93 7.52 -49.28
C LYS A 927 6.31 8.37 -48.19
N ILE A 928 7.07 9.29 -47.59
CA ILE A 928 6.61 10.16 -46.51
C ILE A 928 5.57 11.15 -47.05
N GLU A 929 5.77 11.72 -48.21
CA GLU A 929 4.77 12.57 -48.88
C GLU A 929 3.44 11.85 -49.08
N VAL A 930 3.48 10.57 -49.51
CA VAL A 930 2.29 9.71 -49.60
C VAL A 930 1.62 9.50 -48.24
N GLU A 931 2.37 9.27 -47.19
CA GLU A 931 1.81 9.10 -45.82
C GLU A 931 1.22 10.42 -45.28
N ILE A 932 1.89 11.56 -45.52
CA ILE A 932 1.33 12.89 -45.17
C ILE A 932 0.02 13.12 -45.92
N SER A 933 -0.01 12.84 -47.22
CA SER A 933 -1.20 12.97 -48.05
C SER A 933 -2.37 12.08 -47.57
N LYS A 934 -2.07 10.85 -47.13
CA LYS A 934 -3.10 9.97 -46.53
C LYS A 934 -3.66 10.54 -45.22
N ILE A 935 -2.80 11.13 -44.39
CA ILE A 935 -3.23 11.78 -43.15
C ILE A 935 -4.02 13.04 -43.43
N ASP A 936 -3.58 13.86 -44.40
CA ASP A 936 -4.30 15.05 -44.82
C ASP A 936 -5.69 14.72 -45.38
N ASN A 937 -5.81 13.69 -46.20
CA ASN A 937 -7.11 13.21 -46.68
C ASN A 937 -8.02 12.72 -45.52
N LYS A 938 -7.46 12.14 -44.44
CA LYS A 938 -8.24 11.77 -43.26
C LYS A 938 -8.66 12.99 -42.45
N LEU A 939 -7.74 13.95 -42.24
CA LEU A 939 -8.00 15.16 -41.44
C LEU A 939 -8.91 16.17 -42.18
N SER A 940 -8.93 16.16 -43.52
CA SER A 940 -9.85 16.97 -44.32
C SER A 940 -11.25 16.34 -44.47
N ASN A 941 -11.43 15.07 -44.07
CA ASN A 941 -12.72 14.42 -44.08
C ASN A 941 -13.54 14.85 -42.86
N HIS A 942 -14.50 15.74 -43.08
CA HIS A 942 -15.38 16.27 -42.03
C HIS A 942 -16.08 15.16 -41.23
N ALA A 943 -16.51 14.08 -41.88
CA ALA A 943 -17.16 12.97 -41.20
C ALA A 943 -16.19 12.20 -40.25
N PHE A 944 -14.93 12.09 -40.60
CA PHE A 944 -13.90 11.49 -39.75
C PHE A 944 -13.61 12.39 -38.52
N VAL A 945 -13.38 13.69 -38.75
CA VAL A 945 -13.01 14.64 -37.68
C VAL A 945 -14.16 14.83 -36.66
N SER A 946 -15.43 14.77 -37.13
CA SER A 946 -16.60 14.95 -36.28
C SER A 946 -17.00 13.71 -35.48
N ASN A 947 -16.70 12.50 -36.02
CA ASN A 947 -17.16 11.25 -35.41
C ASN A 947 -16.04 10.45 -34.70
N ALA A 948 -14.76 10.75 -34.96
CA ALA A 948 -13.65 10.07 -34.30
C ALA A 948 -13.41 10.64 -32.91
N PRO A 949 -13.01 9.79 -31.91
CA PRO A 949 -12.61 10.28 -30.62
C PRO A 949 -11.48 11.32 -30.72
N GLU A 950 -11.54 12.39 -29.96
CA GLU A 950 -10.57 13.51 -29.96
C GLU A 950 -9.12 13.03 -29.90
N LYS A 951 -8.83 12.02 -29.07
CA LYS A 951 -7.50 11.39 -28.97
C LYS A 951 -7.00 10.82 -30.29
N VAL A 952 -7.87 10.33 -31.15
CA VAL A 952 -7.49 9.74 -32.45
C VAL A 952 -7.17 10.86 -33.46
N VAL A 953 -7.90 11.97 -33.40
CA VAL A 953 -7.64 13.16 -34.25
C VAL A 953 -6.31 13.80 -33.83
N VAL A 954 -6.04 13.97 -32.54
CA VAL A 954 -4.77 14.49 -32.01
C VAL A 954 -3.62 13.58 -32.44
N LEU A 955 -3.74 12.26 -32.29
CA LEU A 955 -2.70 11.31 -32.73
C LEU A 955 -2.38 11.42 -34.22
N GLN A 956 -3.38 11.69 -35.09
CA GLN A 956 -3.11 11.87 -36.53
C GLN A 956 -2.39 13.21 -36.78
N LYS A 957 -2.71 14.27 -36.02
CA LYS A 957 -2.00 15.57 -36.13
C LYS A 957 -0.54 15.43 -35.70
N ASP A 958 -0.29 14.75 -34.57
CA ASP A 958 1.07 14.53 -34.07
C ASP A 958 1.89 13.67 -35.04
N ARG A 959 1.29 12.63 -35.61
CA ARG A 959 1.92 11.85 -36.70
C ARG A 959 2.26 12.72 -37.94
N LYS A 960 1.38 13.61 -38.33
CA LYS A 960 1.65 14.54 -39.44
C LYS A 960 2.85 15.43 -39.13
N LEU A 961 2.91 16.01 -37.91
CA LEU A 961 4.04 16.85 -37.49
C LEU A 961 5.35 16.06 -37.51
N SER A 962 5.34 14.82 -37.02
CA SER A 962 6.53 13.94 -37.05
C SER A 962 6.98 13.65 -38.47
N TYR A 963 6.06 13.38 -39.41
CA TYR A 963 6.41 13.14 -40.81
C TYR A 963 6.87 14.42 -41.54
N LEU A 964 6.38 15.59 -41.16
CA LEU A 964 6.87 16.88 -41.69
C LEU A 964 8.32 17.16 -41.26
N ASP A 965 8.63 16.89 -40.00
CA ASP A 965 9.99 17.01 -39.45
C ASP A 965 10.96 16.03 -40.14
N GLU A 966 10.50 14.78 -40.36
CA GLU A 966 11.26 13.77 -41.09
C GLU A 966 11.47 14.15 -42.57
N LEU A 967 10.46 14.70 -43.21
CA LEU A 967 10.54 15.20 -44.58
C LEU A 967 11.54 16.36 -44.70
N GLU A 968 11.54 17.28 -43.74
CA GLU A 968 12.49 18.40 -43.71
C GLU A 968 13.94 17.90 -43.61
N LYS A 969 14.19 16.93 -42.70
CA LYS A 969 15.49 16.29 -42.57
C LYS A 969 15.96 15.57 -43.83
N LEU A 970 15.07 14.85 -44.51
CA LEU A 970 15.41 14.18 -45.76
C LEU A 970 15.71 15.16 -46.91
N ASN A 971 14.98 16.26 -46.99
CA ASN A 971 15.23 17.31 -47.95
C ASN A 971 16.57 18.03 -47.68
N LEU A 972 16.89 18.32 -46.44
CA LEU A 972 18.19 18.84 -46.02
C LEU A 972 19.34 17.87 -46.41
N ALA A 973 19.17 16.58 -46.17
CA ALA A 973 20.11 15.56 -46.59
C ALA A 973 20.29 15.52 -48.11
N LEU A 974 19.20 15.65 -48.90
CA LEU A 974 19.25 15.69 -50.36
C LEU A 974 19.96 16.95 -50.88
N ILE A 975 19.77 18.10 -50.22
CA ILE A 975 20.49 19.36 -50.55
C ILE A 975 21.99 19.20 -50.27
N ASN A 976 22.35 18.57 -49.16
CA ASN A 976 23.75 18.34 -48.77
C ASN A 976 24.48 17.36 -49.70
N LEU A 977 23.73 16.49 -50.44
CA LEU A 977 24.31 15.58 -51.46
C LEU A 977 24.64 16.28 -52.78
N ASN A 978 23.99 17.39 -53.11
CA ASN A 978 24.20 18.18 -54.30
C ASN A 978 25.37 19.16 -54.18
#